data_bb31b1b2eb2bdd7fa8c16b59b204b045
#
_entry.id   bb31b1b2eb2bdd7fa8c16b59b204b045
#
_cell.length_a   1.000
_cell.length_b   1.000
_cell.length_c   1.000
_cell.angle_alpha   90.00
_cell.angle_beta   90.00
_cell.angle_gamma   90.00
#
_symmetry.space_group_name_H-M   'P 1'
#
loop_
_entity.id
_entity.type
_entity.pdbx_description
1 polymer ?
#
loop_
_entity_poly.entity_id
_entity_poly.type
_entity_poly.pdbx_seq_one_letter_code
_entity_poly.pdbx_strand_id
1 'polypeptide(L)'
;MEPVRIDSFCQFHFVSNPGFSPDGRYIAFVVRQADLKSNSYPGNLYFYDTEKDSYSQLTTSGKVTSYIWLDEKSLLYPEGKTEEGGSKTIYHQIFMDGGEAFPLFEVPVKADGIQKLTDGCFLITGTELMKNAEKKDPAYEVIDEVPFWSNGKGMTNKIRRGLYLYSQKDGSFKQLSEESADVAEVSVRGNRILYLAYPWMDVRGTYYGIYLYDLETGENRCLLEKETRRTGFVSFWADDQALVTSNEAYGDQNPYGDNKYQEFYTMDLNNGQFRHLAAYDYSSQGSSVGSDARLGGGRVQKDGDGQCYFISTIESSARLCKIDQTGAIEEVLKSTGDMDVTKGSCDSFDVYKDQVVVCGLYGNRLAELYLNGKQITHINDMGKWQYSVPEETEFQVADGSCLKGWIMKPADYKPGHKYPAILNIHGGPRTVFGSIFHHEMQVWANAGYFVFYTNPRGSDGFGSEYGDICGKYGTVDYEDLMAFTDHVLAKETDIDPSRVGVTGGSYGGFMTNWIIGHTDRFAAAASQRSIANWISFEHMSDIGHTFTRREQSVLTVESAERLWKHSPLKYVGNCKTPTLFVHSDQDYRCHVAEGMEMFAALKVFGVETRMCVIHGENHELSRSGKPRNRIIRMQEILNWMDHYLKGEEEA
;
A
#
# COMPACT_ATOMS: atom_id res chain seq x y z
N MET A 1 19.87 20.09 16.58
CA MET A 1 18.83 19.27 15.89
C MET A 1 17.80 18.86 16.91
N GLU A 2 16.54 18.83 16.52
CA GLU A 2 15.44 18.40 17.36
C GLU A 2 15.25 16.88 17.28
N PRO A 3 14.96 16.17 18.40
CA PRO A 3 14.68 14.75 18.33
C PRO A 3 13.39 14.48 17.57
N VAL A 4 13.34 13.40 16.80
CA VAL A 4 12.11 12.93 16.18
C VAL A 4 11.21 12.35 17.28
N ARG A 5 10.01 12.95 17.46
CA ARG A 5 9.01 12.59 18.47
C ARG A 5 7.77 11.99 17.80
N ILE A 6 6.89 11.44 18.60
CA ILE A 6 5.64 10.81 18.17
C ILE A 6 4.79 11.75 17.30
N ASP A 7 4.77 13.05 17.60
CA ASP A 7 3.98 14.07 16.91
C ASP A 7 4.76 14.80 15.79
N SER A 8 6.03 14.48 15.58
CA SER A 8 6.87 15.15 14.56
C SER A 8 6.30 15.04 13.15
N PHE A 9 5.58 13.95 12.83
CA PHE A 9 4.94 13.79 11.53
C PHE A 9 3.87 14.85 11.23
N CYS A 10 3.38 15.58 12.23
CA CYS A 10 2.49 16.73 12.03
C CYS A 10 3.19 17.91 11.34
N GLN A 11 4.51 17.92 11.33
CA GLN A 11 5.32 18.92 10.64
C GLN A 11 5.80 18.43 9.26
N PHE A 12 5.54 17.17 8.89
CA PHE A 12 5.92 16.63 7.60
C PHE A 12 4.93 17.09 6.52
N HIS A 13 5.47 17.37 5.36
CA HIS A 13 4.69 17.61 4.15
C HIS A 13 4.72 16.34 3.30
N PHE A 14 3.56 15.76 3.08
CA PHE A 14 3.39 14.55 2.29
C PHE A 14 3.17 14.93 0.83
N VAL A 15 4.25 14.90 0.06
CA VAL A 15 4.25 15.18 -1.37
C VAL A 15 3.77 13.95 -2.14
N SER A 16 2.94 14.13 -3.16
CA SER A 16 2.40 13.03 -3.97
C SER A 16 1.86 13.50 -5.33
N ASN A 17 1.59 12.54 -6.20
CA ASN A 17 0.84 12.71 -7.44
C ASN A 17 1.45 13.76 -8.39
N PRO A 18 2.73 13.63 -8.82
CA PRO A 18 3.30 14.51 -9.83
C PRO A 18 2.68 14.27 -11.20
N GLY A 19 2.47 15.32 -11.98
CA GLY A 19 1.95 15.22 -13.33
C GLY A 19 2.32 16.41 -14.21
N PHE A 20 2.89 16.16 -15.39
CA PHE A 20 3.19 17.18 -16.37
C PHE A 20 1.93 17.80 -16.96
N SER A 21 1.97 19.11 -17.20
CA SER A 21 0.98 19.76 -18.08
C SER A 21 1.08 19.22 -19.51
N PRO A 22 0.01 19.33 -20.32
CA PRO A 22 0.01 18.82 -21.70
C PRO A 22 1.13 19.38 -22.59
N ASP A 23 1.64 20.58 -22.32
CA ASP A 23 2.78 21.20 -22.99
C ASP A 23 4.15 20.87 -22.36
N GLY A 24 4.16 20.21 -21.18
CA GLY A 24 5.38 19.85 -20.43
C GLY A 24 6.02 20.99 -19.64
N ARG A 25 5.42 22.19 -19.63
CA ARG A 25 5.97 23.36 -18.94
C ARG A 25 5.85 23.25 -17.42
N TYR A 26 4.71 22.79 -16.93
CA TYR A 26 4.45 22.69 -15.50
C TYR A 26 4.40 21.24 -15.03
N ILE A 27 4.82 21.03 -13.79
CA ILE A 27 4.59 19.77 -13.07
C ILE A 27 3.69 20.12 -11.88
N ALA A 28 2.43 19.72 -11.93
CA ALA A 28 1.55 19.85 -10.79
C ALA A 28 1.76 18.70 -9.80
N PHE A 29 1.46 18.92 -8.52
CA PHE A 29 1.55 17.91 -7.47
C PHE A 29 0.71 18.28 -6.24
N VAL A 30 0.45 17.31 -5.38
CA VAL A 30 -0.33 17.50 -4.16
C VAL A 30 0.60 17.49 -2.95
N VAL A 31 0.39 18.44 -2.05
CA VAL A 31 1.04 18.46 -0.73
C VAL A 31 -0.03 18.39 0.35
N ARG A 32 0.08 17.42 1.24
CA ARG A 32 -0.78 17.24 2.41
C ARG A 32 0.03 17.39 3.69
N GLN A 33 -0.62 17.87 4.75
CA GLN A 33 -0.01 17.98 6.08
C GLN A 33 -1.03 17.57 7.15
N ALA A 34 -0.56 16.94 8.23
CA ALA A 34 -1.44 16.57 9.33
C ALA A 34 -1.92 17.81 10.09
N ASP A 35 -3.22 17.88 10.32
CA ASP A 35 -3.85 18.88 11.18
C ASP A 35 -4.55 18.21 12.37
N LEU A 36 -4.02 18.42 13.55
CA LEU A 36 -4.57 17.88 14.79
C LEU A 36 -5.92 18.46 15.16
N LYS A 37 -6.24 19.68 14.71
CA LYS A 37 -7.52 20.33 15.03
C LYS A 37 -8.66 19.68 14.28
N SER A 38 -8.52 19.53 12.98
CA SER A 38 -9.50 18.82 12.13
C SER A 38 -9.35 17.30 12.19
N ASN A 39 -8.25 16.81 12.77
CA ASN A 39 -7.88 15.38 12.83
C ASN A 39 -7.86 14.73 11.43
N SER A 40 -7.26 15.41 10.46
CA SER A 40 -7.23 15.03 9.05
C SER A 40 -5.92 15.48 8.37
N TYR A 41 -5.81 15.22 7.08
CA TYR A 41 -4.68 15.63 6.24
C TYR A 41 -5.19 16.55 5.12
N PRO A 42 -5.43 17.86 5.39
CA PRO A 42 -5.77 18.80 4.34
C PRO A 42 -4.70 18.82 3.25
N GLY A 43 -5.15 18.88 2.00
CA GLY A 43 -4.28 18.85 0.83
C GLY A 43 -4.48 20.02 -0.09
N ASN A 44 -3.41 20.47 -0.72
CA ASN A 44 -3.40 21.57 -1.67
C ASN A 44 -2.60 21.22 -2.91
N LEU A 45 -2.96 21.86 -4.03
CA LEU A 45 -2.19 21.83 -5.27
C LEU A 45 -1.01 22.79 -5.20
N TYR A 46 0.10 22.29 -5.70
CA TYR A 46 1.32 23.02 -5.99
C TYR A 46 1.71 22.75 -7.44
N PHE A 47 2.57 23.60 -7.99
CA PHE A 47 3.18 23.38 -9.29
C PHE A 47 4.64 23.83 -9.30
N TYR A 48 5.43 23.14 -10.10
CA TYR A 48 6.80 23.51 -10.44
C TYR A 48 6.83 24.01 -11.89
N ASP A 49 7.42 25.20 -12.12
CA ASP A 49 7.62 25.80 -13.44
C ASP A 49 9.01 25.41 -13.93
N THR A 50 9.08 24.57 -14.96
CA THR A 50 10.34 24.03 -15.51
C THR A 50 11.23 25.09 -16.15
N GLU A 51 10.66 26.22 -16.60
CA GLU A 51 11.41 27.34 -17.18
C GLU A 51 12.00 28.24 -16.09
N LYS A 52 11.32 28.37 -14.94
CA LYS A 52 11.79 29.24 -13.84
C LYS A 52 12.59 28.49 -12.76
N ASP A 53 12.67 27.19 -12.83
CA ASP A 53 13.29 26.30 -11.81
C ASP A 53 12.76 26.62 -10.39
N SER A 54 11.43 26.73 -10.24
CA SER A 54 10.81 27.09 -8.96
C SER A 54 9.42 26.51 -8.82
N TYR A 55 8.99 26.26 -7.57
CA TYR A 55 7.64 25.78 -7.28
C TYR A 55 6.83 26.80 -6.46
N SER A 56 5.50 26.73 -6.59
CA SER A 56 4.56 27.59 -5.89
C SER A 56 3.29 26.85 -5.52
N GLN A 57 2.63 27.31 -4.47
CA GLN A 57 1.31 26.81 -4.06
C GLN A 57 0.23 27.43 -4.93
N LEU A 58 -0.71 26.61 -5.45
CA LEU A 58 -1.82 27.07 -6.29
C LEU A 58 -3.13 27.18 -5.51
N THR A 59 -3.41 26.25 -4.57
CA THR A 59 -4.65 26.27 -3.77
C THR A 59 -4.36 26.33 -2.28
N THR A 60 -5.35 26.87 -1.51
CA THR A 60 -5.26 27.00 -0.04
C THR A 60 -6.48 26.40 0.67
N SER A 61 -7.40 25.75 -0.08
CA SER A 61 -8.65 25.23 0.46
C SER A 61 -8.49 24.03 1.41
N GLY A 62 -7.37 23.32 1.32
CA GLY A 62 -7.15 22.07 2.05
C GLY A 62 -7.96 20.87 1.54
N LYS A 63 -8.65 21.00 0.40
CA LYS A 63 -9.61 20.00 -0.11
C LYS A 63 -9.07 19.14 -1.25
N VAL A 64 -7.87 19.43 -1.74
CA VAL A 64 -7.34 18.75 -2.93
C VAL A 64 -6.53 17.53 -2.54
N THR A 65 -6.98 16.35 -2.99
CA THR A 65 -6.31 15.07 -2.76
C THR A 65 -5.82 14.40 -4.05
N SER A 66 -6.43 14.78 -5.18
CA SER A 66 -6.07 14.34 -6.54
C SER A 66 -6.49 15.40 -7.55
N TYR A 67 -6.00 15.29 -8.78
CA TYR A 67 -6.33 16.21 -9.87
C TYR A 67 -6.06 15.57 -11.23
N ILE A 68 -6.57 16.19 -12.28
CA ILE A 68 -6.14 15.99 -13.66
C ILE A 68 -5.89 17.35 -14.35
N TRP A 69 -5.03 17.35 -15.34
CA TRP A 69 -4.92 18.48 -16.26
C TRP A 69 -6.15 18.50 -17.21
N LEU A 70 -6.85 19.62 -17.25
CA LEU A 70 -7.95 19.83 -18.17
C LEU A 70 -7.44 20.34 -19.53
N ASP A 71 -6.48 21.25 -19.47
CA ASP A 71 -5.70 21.79 -20.58
C ASP A 71 -4.35 22.33 -20.06
N GLU A 72 -3.59 23.03 -20.92
CA GLU A 72 -2.27 23.61 -20.57
C GLU A 72 -2.33 24.69 -19.46
N LYS A 73 -3.51 25.22 -19.16
CA LYS A 73 -3.73 26.38 -18.29
C LYS A 73 -4.62 26.09 -17.09
N SER A 74 -5.24 24.92 -17.03
CA SER A 74 -6.21 24.64 -15.98
C SER A 74 -6.19 23.18 -15.52
N LEU A 75 -6.56 22.99 -14.27
CA LEU A 75 -6.64 21.71 -13.57
C LEU A 75 -8.07 21.48 -13.08
N LEU A 76 -8.42 20.22 -12.95
CA LEU A 76 -9.71 19.77 -12.43
C LEU A 76 -9.45 18.86 -11.21
N TYR A 77 -10.13 19.11 -10.09
CA TYR A 77 -10.04 18.27 -8.90
C TYR A 77 -11.41 17.93 -8.33
N PRO A 78 -11.58 16.70 -7.74
CA PRO A 78 -12.85 16.25 -7.18
C PRO A 78 -13.06 16.72 -5.74
N GLU A 79 -14.31 17.03 -5.37
CA GLU A 79 -14.80 17.13 -4.00
C GLU A 79 -15.99 16.17 -3.82
N GLY A 80 -15.82 15.14 -2.99
CA GLY A 80 -16.91 14.21 -2.66
C GLY A 80 -17.91 14.83 -1.68
N LYS A 81 -19.21 14.59 -1.90
CA LYS A 81 -20.28 14.93 -0.96
C LYS A 81 -21.20 13.73 -0.75
N THR A 82 -21.60 13.52 0.51
CA THR A 82 -22.62 12.54 0.87
C THR A 82 -23.88 13.28 1.29
N GLU A 83 -25.02 12.97 0.67
CA GLU A 83 -26.32 13.58 0.92
C GLU A 83 -27.36 12.49 1.23
N GLU A 84 -28.55 12.87 1.73
CA GLU A 84 -29.69 11.96 1.83
C GLU A 84 -30.04 11.45 0.42
N GLY A 85 -29.76 10.19 0.13
CA GLY A 85 -30.03 9.59 -1.20
C GLY A 85 -28.81 9.11 -1.96
N GLY A 86 -27.59 9.36 -1.47
CA GLY A 86 -26.38 8.83 -2.10
C GLY A 86 -25.15 9.73 -2.00
N SER A 87 -24.10 9.31 -2.68
CA SER A 87 -22.86 10.10 -2.79
C SER A 87 -22.80 10.74 -4.16
N LYS A 88 -22.31 11.96 -4.23
CA LYS A 88 -21.98 12.66 -5.48
C LYS A 88 -20.57 13.22 -5.43
N THR A 89 -20.02 13.49 -6.58
CA THR A 89 -18.72 14.14 -6.72
C THR A 89 -18.86 15.41 -7.54
N ILE A 90 -18.37 16.52 -7.00
CA ILE A 90 -18.30 17.83 -7.67
C ILE A 90 -16.89 18.03 -8.16
N TYR A 91 -16.73 18.35 -9.42
CA TYR A 91 -15.44 18.66 -10.02
C TYR A 91 -15.24 20.17 -10.11
N HIS A 92 -14.15 20.65 -9.51
CA HIS A 92 -13.77 22.05 -9.48
C HIS A 92 -12.65 22.33 -10.46
N GLN A 93 -12.79 23.39 -11.25
CA GLN A 93 -11.72 23.90 -12.13
C GLN A 93 -10.95 25.02 -11.43
N ILE A 94 -9.61 24.99 -11.60
CA ILE A 94 -8.71 26.08 -11.21
C ILE A 94 -7.73 26.39 -12.34
N PHE A 95 -7.43 27.69 -12.55
CA PHE A 95 -6.47 28.13 -13.56
C PHE A 95 -5.06 28.31 -12.97
N MET A 96 -4.04 28.14 -13.80
CA MET A 96 -2.62 28.25 -13.41
C MET A 96 -2.18 29.68 -13.05
N ASP A 97 -2.87 30.69 -13.55
CA ASP A 97 -2.65 32.10 -13.20
C ASP A 97 -3.29 32.51 -11.86
N GLY A 98 -3.92 31.55 -11.16
CA GLY A 98 -4.52 31.72 -9.85
C GLY A 98 -6.01 32.07 -9.90
N GLY A 99 -6.52 32.60 -8.79
CA GLY A 99 -7.94 32.88 -8.60
C GLY A 99 -8.63 31.81 -7.76
N GLU A 100 -9.96 31.92 -7.65
CA GLU A 100 -10.76 30.94 -6.93
C GLU A 100 -11.17 29.77 -7.83
N ALA A 101 -11.10 28.57 -7.28
CA ALA A 101 -11.65 27.39 -7.96
C ALA A 101 -13.19 27.46 -7.94
N PHE A 102 -13.81 27.04 -9.05
CA PHE A 102 -15.27 27.03 -9.19
C PHE A 102 -15.76 25.65 -9.63
N PRO A 103 -16.99 25.25 -9.23
CA PRO A 103 -17.58 23.99 -9.66
C PRO A 103 -17.84 24.03 -11.17
N LEU A 104 -17.29 23.06 -11.89
CA LEU A 104 -17.48 22.92 -13.34
C LEU A 104 -18.66 22.01 -13.65
N PHE A 105 -18.76 20.86 -13.00
CA PHE A 105 -19.87 19.90 -13.10
C PHE A 105 -19.91 18.96 -11.89
N GLU A 106 -21.00 18.20 -11.77
CA GLU A 106 -21.14 17.16 -10.76
C GLU A 106 -21.62 15.84 -11.38
N VAL A 107 -21.31 14.73 -10.72
CA VAL A 107 -21.76 13.37 -11.11
C VAL A 107 -22.39 12.64 -9.92
N PRO A 108 -23.44 11.79 -10.14
CA PRO A 108 -24.24 11.18 -9.07
C PRO A 108 -23.60 9.91 -8.49
N VAL A 109 -22.27 9.84 -8.46
CA VAL A 109 -21.51 8.70 -7.90
C VAL A 109 -20.38 9.20 -7.02
N LYS A 110 -19.89 8.36 -6.11
CA LYS A 110 -18.62 8.58 -5.42
C LYS A 110 -17.49 8.24 -6.40
N ALA A 111 -17.06 9.23 -7.18
CA ALA A 111 -15.99 9.06 -8.16
C ALA A 111 -14.63 8.88 -7.48
N ASP A 112 -13.81 7.99 -8.02
CA ASP A 112 -12.43 7.71 -7.59
C ASP A 112 -11.43 7.87 -8.75
N GLY A 113 -11.90 7.99 -10.00
CA GLY A 113 -11.09 8.25 -11.17
C GLY A 113 -11.82 9.08 -12.20
N ILE A 114 -11.07 9.88 -12.94
CA ILE A 114 -11.56 10.65 -14.07
C ILE A 114 -10.48 10.74 -15.15
N GLN A 115 -10.90 10.63 -16.41
CA GLN A 115 -10.07 10.85 -17.59
C GLN A 115 -10.81 11.69 -18.61
N LYS A 116 -10.19 12.76 -19.13
CA LYS A 116 -10.72 13.54 -20.22
C LYS A 116 -10.58 12.74 -21.52
N LEU A 117 -11.67 12.58 -22.27
CA LEU A 117 -11.69 11.92 -23.58
C LEU A 117 -11.57 12.96 -24.72
N THR A 118 -12.50 13.89 -24.73
CA THR A 118 -12.55 15.02 -25.66
C THR A 118 -13.02 16.24 -24.88
N ASP A 119 -13.13 17.40 -25.55
CA ASP A 119 -13.66 18.60 -24.90
C ASP A 119 -15.11 18.38 -24.45
N GLY A 120 -15.32 18.51 -23.15
CA GLY A 120 -16.62 18.31 -22.51
C GLY A 120 -17.05 16.85 -22.34
N CYS A 121 -16.23 15.84 -22.68
CA CYS A 121 -16.51 14.43 -22.44
C CYS A 121 -15.50 13.81 -21.48
N PHE A 122 -15.99 13.12 -20.44
CA PHE A 122 -15.16 12.52 -19.41
C PHE A 122 -15.54 11.07 -19.16
N LEU A 123 -14.54 10.22 -19.05
CA LEU A 123 -14.67 8.86 -18.51
C LEU A 123 -14.46 8.91 -17.02
N ILE A 124 -15.39 8.32 -16.26
CA ILE A 124 -15.41 8.38 -14.80
C ILE A 124 -15.49 6.95 -14.26
N THR A 125 -14.68 6.65 -13.27
CA THR A 125 -14.87 5.47 -12.43
C THR A 125 -15.37 5.92 -11.07
N GLY A 126 -16.31 5.14 -10.49
CA GLY A 126 -16.88 5.50 -9.20
C GLY A 126 -17.75 4.38 -8.63
N THR A 127 -18.02 4.48 -7.34
CA THR A 127 -18.82 3.47 -6.63
C THR A 127 -20.28 3.90 -6.51
N GLU A 128 -21.17 2.95 -6.76
CA GLU A 128 -22.62 3.10 -6.69
C GLU A 128 -23.27 1.86 -6.08
N LEU A 129 -24.41 2.05 -5.43
CA LEU A 129 -25.28 0.95 -4.97
C LEU A 129 -26.07 0.39 -6.16
N MET A 130 -26.11 -0.93 -6.32
CA MET A 130 -26.87 -1.59 -7.37
C MET A 130 -28.37 -1.27 -7.25
N LYS A 131 -29.08 -1.17 -8.38
CA LYS A 131 -30.52 -0.81 -8.44
C LYS A 131 -31.42 -1.82 -7.75
N ASN A 132 -31.01 -3.10 -7.73
CA ASN A 132 -31.73 -4.18 -7.05
C ASN A 132 -31.39 -4.32 -5.57
N ALA A 133 -30.51 -3.47 -5.02
CA ALA A 133 -30.19 -3.48 -3.61
C ALA A 133 -31.38 -2.99 -2.77
N GLU A 134 -31.53 -3.56 -1.59
CA GLU A 134 -32.49 -3.04 -0.60
C GLU A 134 -32.10 -1.62 -0.17
N LYS A 135 -33.11 -0.80 0.12
CA LYS A 135 -32.84 0.53 0.65
C LYS A 135 -32.14 0.41 2.00
N LYS A 136 -31.08 1.18 2.18
CA LYS A 136 -30.36 1.23 3.46
C LYS A 136 -31.30 1.72 4.58
N ASP A 137 -31.38 0.94 5.64
CA ASP A 137 -32.06 1.28 6.88
C ASP A 137 -31.02 1.40 8.00
N PRO A 138 -31.00 2.48 8.80
CA PRO A 138 -30.03 2.62 9.87
C PRO A 138 -30.18 1.58 11.00
N ALA A 139 -31.30 0.87 11.05
CA ALA A 139 -31.58 -0.12 12.09
C ALA A 139 -31.02 -1.51 11.81
N TYR A 140 -30.76 -1.86 10.52
CA TYR A 140 -30.25 -3.18 10.14
C TYR A 140 -29.54 -3.14 8.78
N GLU A 141 -28.78 -4.20 8.51
CA GLU A 141 -28.15 -4.43 7.21
C GLU A 141 -28.43 -5.86 6.75
N VAL A 142 -28.80 -6.02 5.48
CA VAL A 142 -28.94 -7.33 4.83
C VAL A 142 -27.63 -7.67 4.12
N ILE A 143 -27.11 -8.85 4.39
CA ILE A 143 -25.86 -9.35 3.82
C ILE A 143 -26.16 -10.63 3.07
N ASP A 144 -25.91 -10.61 1.75
CA ASP A 144 -26.15 -11.74 0.86
C ASP A 144 -25.01 -11.95 -0.14
N GLU A 145 -23.84 -11.32 0.11
CA GLU A 145 -22.63 -11.42 -0.72
C GLU A 145 -21.35 -11.62 0.11
N VAL A 146 -20.35 -12.23 -0.48
CA VAL A 146 -18.98 -12.34 0.08
C VAL A 146 -17.97 -11.80 -0.94
N PRO A 147 -17.11 -10.84 -0.57
CA PRO A 147 -17.05 -10.15 0.72
C PRO A 147 -18.19 -9.16 0.93
N PHE A 148 -18.67 -9.05 2.16
CA PHE A 148 -19.75 -8.12 2.54
C PHE A 148 -19.22 -6.77 3.05
N TRP A 149 -17.97 -6.69 3.39
CA TRP A 149 -17.26 -5.47 3.75
C TRP A 149 -15.92 -5.37 3.04
N SER A 150 -15.28 -4.21 3.11
CA SER A 150 -13.93 -3.99 2.59
C SER A 150 -13.17 -2.99 3.48
N ASN A 151 -11.90 -3.25 3.72
CA ASN A 151 -11.07 -2.39 4.54
C ASN A 151 -11.05 -0.95 4.01
N GLY A 152 -11.30 0.02 4.88
CA GLY A 152 -11.39 1.44 4.56
C GLY A 152 -12.67 1.89 3.83
N LYS A 153 -13.57 0.96 3.47
CA LYS A 153 -14.85 1.27 2.82
C LYS A 153 -16.08 0.94 3.68
N GLY A 154 -15.93 0.08 4.69
CA GLY A 154 -17.04 -0.40 5.50
C GLY A 154 -17.84 -1.49 4.79
N MET A 155 -19.15 -1.54 5.03
CA MET A 155 -20.05 -2.49 4.38
C MET A 155 -20.17 -2.19 2.89
N THR A 156 -19.91 -3.20 2.06
CA THR A 156 -19.85 -3.08 0.59
C THR A 156 -20.85 -3.98 -0.13
N ASN A 157 -21.78 -4.58 0.61
CA ASN A 157 -22.85 -5.40 0.04
C ASN A 157 -23.60 -4.63 -1.06
N LYS A 158 -23.73 -5.21 -2.25
CA LYS A 158 -24.34 -4.62 -3.46
C LYS A 158 -23.75 -3.27 -3.91
N ILE A 159 -22.55 -2.90 -3.46
CA ILE A 159 -21.85 -1.71 -3.98
C ILE A 159 -20.83 -2.17 -5.04
N ARG A 160 -20.87 -1.54 -6.22
CA ARG A 160 -19.96 -1.84 -7.33
C ARG A 160 -19.24 -0.59 -7.79
N ARG A 161 -18.02 -0.78 -8.25
CA ARG A 161 -17.23 0.26 -8.92
C ARG A 161 -17.46 0.19 -10.41
N GLY A 162 -18.31 1.08 -10.91
CA GLY A 162 -18.69 1.13 -12.33
C GLY A 162 -17.78 2.04 -13.17
N LEU A 163 -17.97 1.94 -14.49
CA LEU A 163 -17.39 2.80 -15.52
C LEU A 163 -18.49 3.62 -16.18
N TYR A 164 -18.31 4.94 -16.26
CA TYR A 164 -19.34 5.89 -16.70
C TYR A 164 -18.78 6.87 -17.72
N LEU A 165 -19.62 7.27 -18.65
CA LEU A 165 -19.39 8.39 -19.56
C LEU A 165 -20.23 9.60 -19.11
N TYR A 166 -19.58 10.72 -18.89
CA TYR A 166 -20.22 12.01 -18.65
C TYR A 166 -20.03 12.95 -19.84
N SER A 167 -21.09 13.60 -20.28
CA SER A 167 -21.07 14.65 -21.33
C SER A 167 -21.53 15.97 -20.76
N GLN A 168 -20.66 16.95 -20.80
CA GLN A 168 -20.93 18.31 -20.33
C GLN A 168 -21.93 19.06 -21.23
N LYS A 169 -22.02 18.62 -22.52
CA LYS A 169 -22.86 19.27 -23.54
C LYS A 169 -24.36 19.18 -23.21
N ASP A 170 -24.79 18.03 -22.68
CA ASP A 170 -26.21 17.75 -22.38
C ASP A 170 -26.42 17.27 -20.95
N GLY A 171 -25.36 17.20 -20.13
CA GLY A 171 -25.42 16.74 -18.76
C GLY A 171 -25.66 15.22 -18.61
N SER A 172 -25.55 14.46 -19.71
CA SER A 172 -25.80 13.02 -19.67
C SER A 172 -24.73 12.27 -18.87
N PHE A 173 -25.17 11.29 -18.09
CA PHE A 173 -24.32 10.38 -17.33
C PHE A 173 -24.75 8.95 -17.61
N LYS A 174 -23.91 8.19 -18.34
CA LYS A 174 -24.24 6.86 -18.83
C LYS A 174 -23.25 5.84 -18.28
N GLN A 175 -23.77 4.75 -17.68
CA GLN A 175 -22.95 3.58 -17.29
C GLN A 175 -22.55 2.80 -18.56
N LEU A 176 -21.27 2.44 -18.65
CA LEU A 176 -20.68 1.67 -19.75
C LEU A 176 -20.40 0.22 -19.34
N SER A 177 -20.00 -0.03 -18.10
CA SER A 177 -19.82 -1.38 -17.56
C SER A 177 -21.16 -2.01 -17.20
N GLU A 178 -21.18 -3.34 -17.05
CA GLU A 178 -22.31 -4.03 -16.42
C GLU A 178 -22.53 -3.54 -14.99
N GLU A 179 -23.79 -3.48 -14.55
CA GLU A 179 -24.14 -3.03 -13.19
C GLU A 179 -23.50 -3.88 -12.10
N SER A 180 -23.38 -5.19 -12.35
CA SER A 180 -22.79 -6.15 -11.41
C SER A 180 -21.25 -6.14 -11.38
N ALA A 181 -20.60 -5.34 -12.22
CA ALA A 181 -19.15 -5.39 -12.40
C ALA A 181 -18.40 -4.45 -11.47
N ASP A 182 -17.36 -4.96 -10.84
CA ASP A 182 -16.29 -4.16 -10.25
C ASP A 182 -15.22 -3.88 -11.32
N VAL A 183 -15.11 -2.62 -11.74
CA VAL A 183 -14.09 -2.15 -12.69
C VAL A 183 -12.78 -1.87 -11.97
N ALA A 184 -11.65 -2.32 -12.51
CA ALA A 184 -10.32 -2.04 -11.96
C ALA A 184 -9.55 -1.07 -12.88
N GLU A 185 -8.68 -1.57 -13.73
CA GLU A 185 -7.83 -0.77 -14.62
C GLU A 185 -8.61 -0.31 -15.84
N VAL A 186 -8.29 0.90 -16.34
CA VAL A 186 -8.92 1.49 -17.53
C VAL A 186 -7.86 2.16 -18.38
N SER A 187 -7.82 1.83 -19.68
CA SER A 187 -6.98 2.46 -20.69
C SER A 187 -7.85 2.92 -21.87
N VAL A 188 -7.53 4.07 -22.44
CA VAL A 188 -8.31 4.68 -23.54
C VAL A 188 -7.41 4.95 -24.72
N ARG A 189 -7.90 4.59 -25.92
CA ARG A 189 -7.26 4.96 -27.20
C ARG A 189 -8.33 5.31 -28.25
N GLY A 190 -8.41 6.59 -28.61
CA GLY A 190 -9.46 7.09 -29.50
C GLY A 190 -10.86 6.84 -28.93
N ASN A 191 -11.71 6.16 -29.70
CA ASN A 191 -13.07 5.81 -29.27
C ASN A 191 -13.16 4.47 -28.53
N ARG A 192 -12.05 3.83 -28.20
CA ARG A 192 -12.03 2.52 -27.54
C ARG A 192 -11.54 2.62 -26.10
N ILE A 193 -12.22 1.88 -25.22
CA ILE A 193 -11.92 1.78 -23.80
C ILE A 193 -11.63 0.31 -23.51
N LEU A 194 -10.42 0.03 -23.06
CA LEU A 194 -9.97 -1.29 -22.60
C LEU A 194 -9.94 -1.28 -21.07
N TYR A 195 -10.57 -2.26 -20.43
CA TYR A 195 -10.65 -2.25 -18.98
C TYR A 195 -10.72 -3.65 -18.35
N LEU A 196 -10.27 -3.75 -17.12
CA LEU A 196 -10.46 -4.92 -16.27
C LEU A 196 -11.78 -4.79 -15.53
N ALA A 197 -12.59 -5.86 -15.51
CA ALA A 197 -13.79 -5.89 -14.72
C ALA A 197 -14.09 -7.30 -14.18
N TYR A 198 -14.76 -7.34 -13.04
CA TYR A 198 -15.25 -8.55 -12.41
C TYR A 198 -16.77 -8.46 -12.18
N PRO A 199 -17.62 -8.91 -13.13
CA PRO A 199 -19.06 -9.06 -12.92
C PRO A 199 -19.32 -10.18 -11.90
N TRP A 200 -20.09 -9.88 -10.83
CA TRP A 200 -20.35 -10.87 -9.79
C TRP A 200 -21.64 -10.63 -9.01
N MET A 201 -22.17 -11.72 -8.49
CA MET A 201 -23.24 -11.81 -7.50
C MET A 201 -22.82 -12.89 -6.49
N ASP A 202 -23.37 -12.90 -5.33
CA ASP A 202 -23.13 -13.89 -4.26
C ASP A 202 -21.69 -13.92 -3.75
N VAL A 203 -20.74 -14.49 -4.50
CA VAL A 203 -19.33 -14.61 -4.10
C VAL A 203 -18.41 -14.01 -5.17
N ARG A 204 -17.55 -13.09 -4.75
CA ARG A 204 -16.53 -12.49 -5.60
C ARG A 204 -15.28 -13.37 -5.64
N GLY A 205 -14.84 -13.73 -6.83
CA GLY A 205 -13.55 -14.39 -7.02
C GLY A 205 -12.38 -13.42 -7.12
N THR A 206 -11.26 -13.87 -7.70
CA THR A 206 -9.97 -13.17 -7.64
C THR A 206 -9.58 -12.52 -8.96
N TYR A 207 -9.85 -13.18 -10.12
CA TYR A 207 -9.24 -12.81 -11.39
C TYR A 207 -10.22 -12.09 -12.30
N TYR A 208 -9.86 -10.86 -12.65
CA TYR A 208 -10.62 -10.01 -13.54
C TYR A 208 -10.65 -10.56 -14.97
N GLY A 209 -11.78 -10.34 -15.65
CA GLY A 209 -11.90 -10.41 -17.09
C GLY A 209 -11.38 -9.14 -17.77
N ILE A 210 -11.12 -9.24 -19.10
CA ILE A 210 -10.71 -8.11 -19.93
C ILE A 210 -11.84 -7.76 -20.89
N TYR A 211 -12.23 -6.50 -20.94
CA TYR A 211 -13.33 -5.98 -21.74
C TYR A 211 -12.87 -4.85 -22.65
N LEU A 212 -13.45 -4.79 -23.83
CA LEU A 212 -13.25 -3.70 -24.81
C LEU A 212 -14.60 -3.06 -25.14
N TYR A 213 -14.74 -1.79 -24.79
CA TYR A 213 -15.90 -0.97 -25.12
C TYR A 213 -15.57 -0.01 -26.28
N ASP A 214 -16.45 0.05 -27.29
CA ASP A 214 -16.37 0.99 -28.40
C ASP A 214 -17.40 2.10 -28.20
N LEU A 215 -16.95 3.34 -28.08
CA LEU A 215 -17.81 4.52 -27.85
C LEU A 215 -18.67 4.90 -29.06
N GLU A 216 -18.24 4.54 -30.26
CA GLU A 216 -18.97 4.87 -31.52
C GLU A 216 -20.12 3.90 -31.73
N THR A 217 -19.88 2.61 -31.58
CA THR A 217 -20.91 1.57 -31.80
C THR A 217 -21.72 1.26 -30.54
N GLY A 218 -21.15 1.55 -29.34
CA GLY A 218 -21.72 1.18 -28.04
C GLY A 218 -21.55 -0.31 -27.71
N GLU A 219 -20.76 -1.06 -28.49
CA GLU A 219 -20.49 -2.47 -28.25
C GLU A 219 -19.53 -2.66 -27.09
N ASN A 220 -19.82 -3.61 -26.21
CA ASN A 220 -18.96 -4.03 -25.11
C ASN A 220 -18.63 -5.52 -25.26
N ARG A 221 -17.38 -5.83 -25.61
CA ARG A 221 -16.91 -7.21 -25.86
C ARG A 221 -16.08 -7.72 -24.70
N CYS A 222 -16.37 -8.92 -24.22
CA CYS A 222 -15.48 -9.67 -23.35
C CYS A 222 -14.38 -10.33 -24.19
N LEU A 223 -13.12 -9.96 -23.95
CA LEU A 223 -11.95 -10.52 -24.62
C LEU A 223 -11.30 -11.64 -23.81
N LEU A 224 -11.45 -11.62 -22.50
CA LEU A 224 -11.00 -12.65 -21.58
C LEU A 224 -12.02 -12.79 -20.45
N GLU A 225 -12.57 -13.98 -20.28
CA GLU A 225 -13.47 -14.27 -19.16
C GLU A 225 -12.74 -14.19 -17.82
N LYS A 226 -13.46 -13.74 -16.78
CA LYS A 226 -12.98 -13.76 -15.40
C LYS A 226 -12.58 -15.18 -14.97
N GLU A 227 -11.70 -15.30 -13.97
CA GLU A 227 -11.21 -16.58 -13.41
C GLU A 227 -10.43 -17.46 -14.41
N THR A 228 -10.07 -16.96 -15.61
CA THR A 228 -9.25 -17.72 -16.58
C THR A 228 -7.76 -17.47 -16.43
N ARG A 229 -7.36 -16.23 -16.14
CA ARG A 229 -5.96 -15.83 -15.92
C ARG A 229 -5.88 -14.78 -14.82
N ARG A 230 -4.81 -14.79 -14.04
CA ARG A 230 -4.50 -13.70 -13.14
C ARG A 230 -4.02 -12.52 -13.96
N THR A 231 -4.84 -11.47 -14.09
CA THR A 231 -4.52 -10.22 -14.78
C THR A 231 -4.30 -9.09 -13.75
N GLY A 232 -3.25 -8.31 -13.91
CA GLY A 232 -2.94 -7.20 -13.00
C GLY A 232 -3.06 -5.83 -13.65
N PHE A 233 -2.63 -5.71 -14.90
CA PHE A 233 -2.62 -4.47 -15.65
C PHE A 233 -3.05 -4.73 -17.09
N VAL A 234 -3.76 -3.79 -17.70
CA VAL A 234 -4.10 -3.81 -19.11
C VAL A 234 -4.02 -2.40 -19.70
N SER A 235 -3.40 -2.27 -20.86
CA SER A 235 -3.28 -1.00 -21.58
C SER A 235 -3.22 -1.24 -23.08
N PHE A 236 -3.63 -0.26 -23.88
CA PHE A 236 -3.40 -0.28 -25.31
C PHE A 236 -1.90 -0.25 -25.62
N TRP A 237 -1.42 -1.24 -26.37
CA TRP A 237 -0.03 -1.36 -26.80
C TRP A 237 0.17 -0.88 -28.24
N ALA A 238 -0.73 -1.27 -29.11
CA ALA A 238 -0.89 -0.80 -30.49
C ALA A 238 -2.38 -0.74 -30.80
N ASP A 239 -2.76 -0.40 -32.05
CA ASP A 239 -4.18 -0.25 -32.41
C ASP A 239 -4.98 -1.53 -32.16
N ASP A 240 -4.43 -2.70 -32.50
CA ASP A 240 -5.09 -3.99 -32.33
C ASP A 240 -4.43 -4.88 -31.25
N GLN A 241 -3.61 -4.30 -30.37
CA GLN A 241 -2.93 -5.04 -29.32
C GLN A 241 -3.01 -4.33 -27.98
N ALA A 242 -3.15 -5.13 -26.91
CA ALA A 242 -2.96 -4.69 -25.53
C ALA A 242 -1.66 -5.23 -24.95
N LEU A 243 -1.03 -4.47 -24.05
CA LEU A 243 -0.07 -4.97 -23.07
C LEU A 243 -0.82 -5.45 -21.83
N VAL A 244 -0.51 -6.63 -21.36
CA VAL A 244 -1.16 -7.23 -20.18
C VAL A 244 -0.10 -7.82 -19.28
N THR A 245 -0.14 -7.50 -17.97
CA THR A 245 0.57 -8.31 -16.99
C THR A 245 -0.31 -9.46 -16.54
N SER A 246 0.20 -10.68 -16.63
CA SER A 246 -0.60 -11.88 -16.39
C SER A 246 0.26 -13.06 -15.95
N ASN A 247 -0.41 -14.02 -15.28
CA ASN A 247 0.09 -15.38 -15.13
C ASN A 247 -0.92 -16.35 -15.73
N GLU A 248 -0.44 -17.52 -16.16
CA GLU A 248 -1.33 -18.64 -16.44
C GLU A 248 -2.14 -18.98 -15.20
N ALA A 249 -3.41 -19.28 -15.42
CA ALA A 249 -4.33 -19.61 -14.35
C ALA A 249 -3.89 -20.87 -13.61
N TYR A 250 -4.47 -21.05 -12.44
CA TYR A 250 -4.36 -22.20 -11.57
C TYR A 250 -4.24 -23.55 -12.27
N GLY A 251 -3.45 -24.40 -11.67
CA GLY A 251 -3.35 -25.82 -11.92
C GLY A 251 -2.07 -26.35 -11.30
N ASP A 252 -1.94 -27.66 -11.27
CA ASP A 252 -0.77 -28.41 -10.77
C ASP A 252 0.57 -27.99 -11.39
N GLN A 253 0.54 -27.13 -12.40
CA GLN A 253 1.72 -26.63 -13.14
C GLN A 253 2.26 -25.30 -12.64
N ASN A 254 1.57 -24.60 -11.70
CA ASN A 254 2.11 -23.41 -11.06
C ASN A 254 2.54 -23.72 -9.63
N PRO A 255 3.81 -24.09 -9.39
CA PRO A 255 4.29 -24.53 -8.07
C PRO A 255 4.25 -23.43 -7.02
N TYR A 256 4.18 -22.16 -7.44
CA TYR A 256 4.14 -20.99 -6.54
C TYR A 256 2.72 -20.47 -6.30
N GLY A 257 1.70 -21.11 -6.90
CA GLY A 257 0.32 -20.63 -6.80
C GLY A 257 0.18 -19.18 -7.29
N ASP A 258 -0.55 -18.36 -6.54
CA ASP A 258 -0.66 -16.93 -6.80
C ASP A 258 0.58 -16.12 -6.39
N ASN A 259 1.55 -16.77 -5.80
CA ASN A 259 2.76 -16.13 -5.34
C ASN A 259 3.79 -15.90 -6.45
N LYS A 260 3.59 -16.46 -7.64
CA LYS A 260 4.40 -16.12 -8.81
C LYS A 260 4.09 -14.69 -9.28
N TYR A 261 5.13 -13.88 -9.57
CA TYR A 261 4.93 -12.56 -10.17
C TYR A 261 4.33 -12.67 -11.57
N GLN A 262 3.59 -11.64 -11.97
CA GLN A 262 2.98 -11.56 -13.29
C GLN A 262 4.02 -11.16 -14.34
N GLU A 263 4.02 -11.90 -15.44
CA GLU A 263 4.86 -11.65 -16.60
C GLU A 263 4.14 -10.73 -17.61
N PHE A 264 4.87 -10.21 -18.59
CA PHE A 264 4.32 -9.35 -19.62
C PHE A 264 3.90 -10.15 -20.86
N TYR A 265 2.70 -9.87 -21.34
CA TYR A 265 2.09 -10.45 -22.54
C TYR A 265 1.56 -9.34 -23.44
N THR A 266 1.55 -9.60 -24.75
CA THR A 266 0.66 -8.90 -25.67
C THR A 266 -0.61 -9.71 -25.88
N MET A 267 -1.75 -9.04 -26.06
CA MET A 267 -3.04 -9.65 -26.36
C MET A 267 -3.61 -9.03 -27.63
N ASP A 268 -4.02 -9.85 -28.60
CA ASP A 268 -4.73 -9.41 -29.79
C ASP A 268 -6.17 -9.00 -29.43
N LEU A 269 -6.55 -7.76 -29.69
CA LEU A 269 -7.87 -7.20 -29.36
C LEU A 269 -9.01 -7.71 -30.25
N ASN A 270 -8.71 -8.40 -31.38
CA ASN A 270 -9.73 -8.96 -32.25
C ASN A 270 -10.20 -10.34 -31.75
N ASN A 271 -9.30 -11.14 -31.18
CA ASN A 271 -9.58 -12.54 -30.82
C ASN A 271 -9.20 -12.93 -29.38
N GLY A 272 -8.62 -12.03 -28.58
CA GLY A 272 -8.23 -12.28 -27.20
C GLY A 272 -7.01 -13.19 -27.02
N GLN A 273 -6.25 -13.49 -28.08
CA GLN A 273 -5.08 -14.38 -28.00
C GLN A 273 -3.90 -13.70 -27.33
N PHE A 274 -3.30 -14.39 -26.35
CA PHE A 274 -2.11 -13.97 -25.63
C PHE A 274 -0.84 -14.46 -26.29
N ARG A 275 0.16 -13.60 -26.36
CA ARG A 275 1.53 -13.92 -26.73
C ARG A 275 2.47 -13.44 -25.63
N HIS A 276 3.30 -14.32 -25.09
CA HIS A 276 4.32 -13.98 -24.11
C HIS A 276 5.31 -12.97 -24.72
N LEU A 277 5.53 -11.85 -24.00
CA LEU A 277 6.43 -10.77 -24.41
C LEU A 277 7.73 -10.81 -23.61
N ALA A 278 7.65 -10.84 -22.28
CA ALA A 278 8.83 -10.86 -21.43
C ALA A 278 8.54 -11.56 -20.10
N ALA A 279 9.48 -12.38 -19.65
CA ALA A 279 9.54 -12.87 -18.29
C ALA A 279 10.02 -11.77 -17.35
N TYR A 280 9.39 -11.66 -16.18
CA TYR A 280 9.77 -10.68 -15.17
C TYR A 280 9.46 -11.22 -13.77
N ASP A 281 10.49 -11.47 -12.97
CA ASP A 281 10.33 -12.10 -11.66
C ASP A 281 10.40 -11.10 -10.50
N TYR A 282 9.73 -9.94 -10.67
CA TYR A 282 9.54 -8.89 -9.67
C TYR A 282 8.12 -8.30 -9.77
N SER A 283 7.70 -7.56 -8.74
CA SER A 283 6.45 -6.79 -8.79
C SER A 283 6.53 -5.68 -9.86
N SER A 284 5.46 -5.49 -10.62
CA SER A 284 5.32 -4.41 -11.63
C SER A 284 4.16 -3.46 -11.32
N GLN A 285 3.62 -3.50 -10.10
CA GLN A 285 2.39 -2.80 -9.73
C GLN A 285 2.58 -1.75 -8.62
N GLY A 286 3.75 -1.14 -8.55
CA GLY A 286 4.05 -0.10 -7.58
C GLY A 286 5.07 -0.51 -6.52
N SER A 287 5.32 0.41 -5.58
CA SER A 287 6.26 0.20 -4.49
C SER A 287 5.63 -0.63 -3.37
N SER A 288 6.29 -1.71 -2.98
CA SER A 288 6.02 -2.46 -1.75
C SER A 288 6.97 -2.12 -0.59
N VAL A 289 7.87 -1.13 -0.77
CA VAL A 289 8.78 -0.69 0.28
C VAL A 289 8.01 0.02 1.40
N GLY A 290 8.06 -0.51 2.62
CA GLY A 290 7.30 -0.04 3.76
C GLY A 290 7.80 1.32 4.29
N SER A 291 6.88 2.27 4.48
CA SER A 291 7.09 3.53 5.22
C SER A 291 5.75 4.05 5.74
N ASP A 292 5.78 4.71 6.88
CA ASP A 292 4.66 5.44 7.48
C ASP A 292 4.74 6.95 7.25
N ALA A 293 5.73 7.40 6.46
CA ALA A 293 6.00 8.81 6.14
C ALA A 293 5.46 9.23 4.76
N ARG A 294 4.39 8.58 4.28
CA ARG A 294 3.69 8.89 3.02
C ARG A 294 2.20 8.61 3.14
N LEU A 295 1.40 9.28 2.33
CA LEU A 295 -0.06 9.11 2.28
C LEU A 295 -0.55 8.47 0.98
N GLY A 296 0.38 8.07 0.09
CA GLY A 296 0.07 7.51 -1.21
C GLY A 296 -0.53 8.51 -2.20
N GLY A 297 -0.85 8.03 -3.38
CA GLY A 297 -1.41 8.79 -4.48
C GLY A 297 -0.41 9.03 -5.61
N GLY A 298 -0.93 9.06 -6.82
CA GLY A 298 -0.16 9.24 -8.04
C GLY A 298 -0.08 7.97 -8.89
N ARG A 299 0.50 8.12 -10.06
CA ARG A 299 0.58 7.09 -11.09
C ARG A 299 1.72 6.13 -10.80
N VAL A 300 1.46 4.84 -10.89
CA VAL A 300 2.46 3.77 -10.75
C VAL A 300 2.74 3.04 -12.06
N GLN A 301 1.91 3.27 -13.10
CA GLN A 301 2.07 2.75 -14.46
C GLN A 301 1.63 3.79 -15.49
N LYS A 302 2.28 3.85 -16.63
CA LYS A 302 1.94 4.73 -17.76
C LYS A 302 2.39 4.10 -19.07
N ASP A 303 1.43 3.93 -19.98
CA ASP A 303 1.71 3.60 -21.36
C ASP A 303 2.14 4.84 -22.16
N GLY A 304 2.94 4.60 -23.16
CA GLY A 304 3.38 5.57 -24.16
C GLY A 304 3.66 4.84 -25.47
N ASP A 305 3.90 5.54 -26.56
CA ASP A 305 4.06 4.98 -27.90
C ASP A 305 5.03 3.79 -27.98
N GLY A 306 4.47 2.57 -27.79
CA GLY A 306 5.22 1.31 -27.80
C GLY A 306 6.15 1.10 -26.59
N GLN A 307 5.93 1.81 -25.51
CA GLN A 307 6.62 1.65 -24.23
C GLN A 307 5.61 1.69 -23.08
N CYS A 308 5.89 0.97 -22.00
CA CYS A 308 5.14 1.09 -20.75
C CYS A 308 6.11 1.32 -19.61
N TYR A 309 5.89 2.39 -18.86
CA TYR A 309 6.63 2.71 -17.65
C TYR A 309 5.89 2.15 -16.45
N PHE A 310 6.62 1.56 -15.51
CA PHE A 310 6.05 0.97 -14.31
C PHE A 310 7.02 1.04 -13.12
N ILE A 311 6.46 1.11 -11.92
CA ILE A 311 7.26 1.02 -10.70
C ILE A 311 7.38 -0.45 -10.30
N SER A 312 8.61 -0.89 -10.06
CA SER A 312 8.94 -2.23 -9.63
C SER A 312 9.68 -2.23 -8.30
N THR A 313 9.31 -3.14 -7.41
CA THR A 313 10.11 -3.41 -6.22
C THR A 313 11.18 -4.44 -6.57
N ILE A 314 12.44 -4.03 -6.46
CA ILE A 314 13.62 -4.85 -6.74
C ILE A 314 14.51 -4.82 -5.50
N GLU A 315 14.76 -5.99 -4.91
CA GLU A 315 15.35 -6.12 -3.57
C GLU A 315 14.57 -5.28 -2.53
N SER A 316 15.21 -4.34 -1.86
CA SER A 316 14.62 -3.47 -0.84
C SER A 316 14.37 -2.03 -1.31
N SER A 317 14.26 -1.82 -2.63
CA SER A 317 14.03 -0.51 -3.24
C SER A 317 12.93 -0.56 -4.29
N ALA A 318 12.23 0.56 -4.49
CA ALA A 318 11.27 0.70 -5.59
C ALA A 318 11.86 1.59 -6.69
N ARG A 319 11.90 1.06 -7.91
CA ARG A 319 12.56 1.67 -9.07
C ARG A 319 11.59 1.89 -10.21
N LEU A 320 11.80 2.95 -10.97
CA LEU A 320 11.06 3.18 -12.21
C LEU A 320 11.71 2.40 -13.34
N CYS A 321 10.95 1.49 -13.93
CA CYS A 321 11.33 0.67 -15.06
C CYS A 321 10.47 0.99 -16.29
N LYS A 322 10.92 0.59 -17.47
CA LYS A 322 10.11 0.57 -18.69
C LYS A 322 10.31 -0.73 -19.46
N ILE A 323 9.28 -1.15 -20.17
CA ILE A 323 9.32 -2.23 -21.17
C ILE A 323 9.04 -1.66 -22.54
N ASP A 324 9.74 -2.14 -23.56
CA ASP A 324 9.55 -1.76 -24.96
C ASP A 324 8.86 -2.85 -25.79
N GLN A 325 8.63 -2.59 -27.08
CA GLN A 325 7.96 -3.52 -28.02
C GLN A 325 8.72 -4.82 -28.25
N THR A 326 10.01 -4.87 -27.95
CA THR A 326 10.83 -6.08 -28.06
C THR A 326 10.75 -6.97 -26.81
N GLY A 327 10.16 -6.44 -25.72
CA GLY A 327 10.13 -7.06 -24.41
C GLY A 327 11.38 -6.74 -23.56
N ALA A 328 12.25 -5.83 -24.02
CA ALA A 328 13.37 -5.38 -23.22
C ALA A 328 12.90 -4.51 -22.05
N ILE A 329 13.36 -4.86 -20.84
CA ILE A 329 13.04 -4.13 -19.60
C ILE A 329 14.31 -3.46 -19.10
N GLU A 330 14.21 -2.17 -18.80
CA GLU A 330 15.35 -1.40 -18.26
C GLU A 330 14.92 -0.42 -17.15
N GLU A 331 15.83 -0.13 -16.24
CA GLU A 331 15.66 0.93 -15.25
C GLU A 331 15.80 2.30 -15.92
N VAL A 332 14.82 3.18 -15.72
CA VAL A 332 14.72 4.48 -16.40
C VAL A 332 15.68 5.51 -15.78
N LEU A 333 15.81 5.49 -14.46
CA LEU A 333 16.64 6.44 -13.72
C LEU A 333 17.86 5.74 -13.13
N LYS A 334 18.96 6.48 -13.07
CA LYS A 334 20.21 6.04 -12.42
C LYS A 334 20.45 6.86 -11.16
N SER A 335 21.22 6.33 -10.23
CA SER A 335 21.64 7.06 -9.04
C SER A 335 22.41 8.32 -9.41
N THR A 336 22.11 9.40 -8.69
CA THR A 336 22.73 10.73 -8.81
C THR A 336 23.22 11.18 -7.43
N GLY A 337 23.80 12.40 -7.33
CA GLY A 337 24.12 12.99 -6.03
C GLY A 337 22.89 13.26 -5.15
N ASP A 338 21.71 13.43 -5.77
CA ASP A 338 20.47 13.73 -5.07
C ASP A 338 19.64 12.48 -4.75
N MET A 339 19.84 11.38 -5.50
CA MET A 339 18.96 10.22 -5.47
C MET A 339 19.76 8.92 -5.66
N ASP A 340 19.74 8.03 -4.67
CA ASP A 340 20.21 6.65 -4.79
C ASP A 340 19.02 5.72 -5.06
N VAL A 341 18.84 5.29 -6.32
CA VAL A 341 17.73 4.45 -6.74
C VAL A 341 17.75 3.06 -6.09
N THR A 342 18.92 2.59 -5.64
CA THR A 342 19.07 1.28 -5.00
C THR A 342 18.72 1.28 -3.51
N LYS A 343 18.56 2.48 -2.91
CA LYS A 343 18.23 2.68 -1.49
C LYS A 343 17.03 3.58 -1.28
N GLY A 344 16.19 3.70 -2.31
CA GLY A 344 15.04 4.59 -2.30
C GLY A 344 13.72 3.89 -2.59
N SER A 345 12.67 4.69 -2.61
CA SER A 345 11.35 4.28 -3.06
C SER A 345 10.80 5.33 -4.02
N CYS A 346 10.70 4.98 -5.30
CA CYS A 346 9.84 5.69 -6.25
C CYS A 346 8.38 5.33 -5.92
N ASP A 347 7.57 6.31 -5.52
CA ASP A 347 6.19 6.06 -5.09
C ASP A 347 5.18 6.41 -6.18
N SER A 348 5.50 7.40 -7.01
CA SER A 348 4.71 7.80 -8.17
C SER A 348 5.56 8.58 -9.17
N PHE A 349 5.10 8.66 -10.41
CA PHE A 349 5.85 9.32 -11.48
C PHE A 349 4.94 9.88 -12.57
N ASP A 350 5.50 10.72 -13.42
CA ASP A 350 4.96 11.02 -14.74
C ASP A 350 6.09 11.19 -15.77
N VAL A 351 5.72 11.07 -17.05
CA VAL A 351 6.65 11.15 -18.19
C VAL A 351 6.09 12.09 -19.23
N TYR A 352 6.92 13.00 -19.70
CA TYR A 352 6.61 13.87 -20.83
C TYR A 352 7.80 13.88 -21.80
N LYS A 353 7.63 13.28 -22.99
CA LYS A 353 8.73 13.03 -23.95
C LYS A 353 9.87 12.26 -23.27
N ASP A 354 11.06 12.84 -23.20
CA ASP A 354 12.27 12.31 -22.57
C ASP A 354 12.47 12.80 -21.12
N GLN A 355 11.55 13.58 -20.59
CA GLN A 355 11.56 14.05 -19.21
C GLN A 355 10.77 13.11 -18.28
N VAL A 356 11.34 12.82 -17.14
CA VAL A 356 10.76 11.95 -16.13
C VAL A 356 10.75 12.67 -14.79
N VAL A 357 9.57 12.84 -14.21
CA VAL A 357 9.42 13.29 -12.82
C VAL A 357 9.02 12.12 -11.95
N VAL A 358 9.68 11.98 -10.81
CA VAL A 358 9.32 11.01 -9.77
C VAL A 358 9.07 11.71 -8.44
N CYS A 359 8.11 11.20 -7.69
CA CYS A 359 7.91 11.49 -6.28
C CYS A 359 8.37 10.27 -5.47
N GLY A 360 9.22 10.46 -4.47
CA GLY A 360 9.71 9.33 -3.70
C GLY A 360 10.56 9.72 -2.49
N LEU A 361 10.90 8.69 -1.70
CA LEU A 361 11.78 8.78 -0.55
C LEU A 361 13.16 8.24 -0.95
N TYR A 362 14.19 9.07 -0.89
CA TYR A 362 15.56 8.68 -1.21
C TYR A 362 16.50 9.01 -0.06
N GLY A 363 17.21 7.99 0.40
CA GLY A 363 17.97 8.06 1.64
C GLY A 363 17.04 8.29 2.84
N ASN A 364 17.57 8.83 3.92
CA ASN A 364 16.80 9.08 5.13
C ASN A 364 16.05 10.44 5.07
N ARG A 365 15.34 10.70 3.96
CA ARG A 365 14.60 11.94 3.69
C ARG A 365 13.12 11.64 3.45
N LEU A 366 12.27 12.64 3.71
CA LEU A 366 10.85 12.62 3.34
C LEU A 366 10.67 12.77 1.82
N ALA A 367 9.46 12.50 1.33
CA ALA A 367 9.15 12.55 -0.09
C ALA A 367 9.35 13.95 -0.68
N GLU A 368 10.05 14.00 -1.81
CA GLU A 368 10.28 15.18 -2.65
C GLU A 368 10.09 14.81 -4.13
N LEU A 369 10.09 15.80 -5.00
CA LEU A 369 10.09 15.58 -6.45
C LEU A 369 11.51 15.62 -7.03
N TYR A 370 11.73 14.74 -7.99
CA TYR A 370 12.99 14.62 -8.74
C TYR A 370 12.69 14.62 -10.23
N LEU A 371 13.29 15.56 -10.97
CA LEU A 371 13.20 15.64 -12.43
C LEU A 371 14.51 15.09 -13.03
N ASN A 372 14.42 14.00 -13.80
CA ASN A 372 15.58 13.30 -14.38
C ASN A 372 16.69 13.02 -13.36
N GLY A 373 16.31 12.68 -12.12
CA GLY A 373 17.22 12.39 -11.01
C GLY A 373 17.75 13.59 -10.23
N LYS A 374 17.42 14.84 -10.63
CA LYS A 374 17.74 16.07 -9.88
C LYS A 374 16.57 16.39 -8.95
N GLN A 375 16.82 16.63 -7.67
CA GLN A 375 15.79 17.10 -6.74
C GLN A 375 15.35 18.52 -7.13
N ILE A 376 14.03 18.73 -7.28
CA ILE A 376 13.43 20.00 -7.72
C ILE A 376 12.51 20.64 -6.66
N THR A 377 12.22 19.93 -5.58
CA THR A 377 11.48 20.48 -4.44
C THR A 377 12.28 20.29 -3.16
N HIS A 378 12.12 21.25 -2.23
CA HIS A 378 12.73 21.24 -0.90
C HIS A 378 11.67 21.67 0.13
N ILE A 379 10.54 20.95 0.14
CA ILE A 379 9.38 21.26 0.97
C ILE A 379 9.62 20.78 2.41
N ASN A 380 10.38 19.69 2.57
CA ASN A 380 10.70 19.13 3.87
C ASN A 380 12.13 19.49 4.28
N ASP A 381 12.26 20.27 5.34
CA ASP A 381 13.57 20.54 5.97
C ASP A 381 13.98 19.39 6.90
N MET A 382 14.82 18.50 6.39
CA MET A 382 15.35 17.39 7.17
C MET A 382 16.52 17.80 8.10
N GLY A 383 17.16 18.94 7.86
CA GLY A 383 18.32 19.41 8.62
C GLY A 383 18.04 19.77 10.08
N LYS A 384 16.77 20.01 10.41
CA LYS A 384 16.36 20.31 11.79
C LYS A 384 16.26 19.08 12.69
N TRP A 385 16.09 17.87 12.12
CA TRP A 385 15.83 16.65 12.87
C TRP A 385 17.10 15.88 13.22
N GLN A 386 17.15 15.36 14.43
CA GLN A 386 18.11 14.34 14.84
C GLN A 386 17.51 12.98 14.46
N TYR A 387 18.17 12.24 13.58
CA TYR A 387 17.70 10.94 13.15
C TYR A 387 18.82 9.91 13.05
N SER A 388 18.47 8.65 13.21
CA SER A 388 19.35 7.50 13.03
C SER A 388 19.33 7.04 11.57
N VAL A 389 20.49 6.68 11.05
CA VAL A 389 20.63 6.13 9.69
C VAL A 389 20.64 4.61 9.76
N PRO A 390 19.79 3.89 9.00
CA PRO A 390 19.83 2.44 8.95
C PRO A 390 21.17 1.96 8.34
N GLU A 391 21.89 1.13 9.09
CA GLU A 391 23.12 0.46 8.63
C GLU A 391 22.76 -0.93 8.10
N GLU A 392 23.00 -1.19 6.82
CA GLU A 392 22.77 -2.50 6.19
C GLU A 392 23.79 -3.53 6.69
N THR A 393 23.35 -4.75 6.90
CA THR A 393 24.18 -5.88 7.30
C THR A 393 23.68 -7.16 6.64
N GLU A 394 24.61 -8.09 6.38
CA GLU A 394 24.30 -9.41 5.84
C GLU A 394 24.45 -10.46 6.95
N PHE A 395 23.60 -11.48 6.90
CA PHE A 395 23.62 -12.60 7.83
C PHE A 395 23.28 -13.91 7.12
N GLN A 396 23.75 -15.03 7.67
CA GLN A 396 23.48 -16.35 7.13
C GLN A 396 22.32 -17.01 7.88
N VAL A 397 21.48 -17.73 7.13
CA VAL A 397 20.42 -18.59 7.67
C VAL A 397 20.81 -20.07 7.59
N ALA A 398 20.02 -20.97 8.19
CA ALA A 398 20.38 -22.36 8.40
C ALA A 398 20.70 -23.15 7.13
N ASP A 399 20.08 -22.81 6.00
CA ASP A 399 20.33 -23.46 4.70
C ASP A 399 21.58 -22.93 3.97
N GLY A 400 22.27 -21.95 4.57
CA GLY A 400 23.47 -21.31 4.01
C GLY A 400 23.18 -20.09 3.13
N SER A 401 21.91 -19.73 2.93
CA SER A 401 21.56 -18.49 2.22
C SER A 401 21.98 -17.27 3.00
N CYS A 402 22.33 -16.20 2.29
CA CYS A 402 22.71 -14.89 2.85
C CYS A 402 21.56 -13.92 2.65
N LEU A 403 21.03 -13.39 3.77
CA LEU A 403 19.95 -12.41 3.80
C LEU A 403 20.48 -11.05 4.26
N LYS A 404 19.72 -9.99 3.96
CA LYS A 404 20.02 -8.62 4.37
C LYS A 404 19.09 -8.14 5.46
N GLY A 405 19.63 -7.33 6.38
CA GLY A 405 18.86 -6.62 7.38
C GLY A 405 19.50 -5.28 7.71
N TRP A 406 18.86 -4.51 8.57
CA TRP A 406 19.27 -3.16 8.94
C TRP A 406 19.27 -3.01 10.45
N ILE A 407 20.22 -2.20 10.92
CA ILE A 407 20.36 -1.84 12.33
C ILE A 407 20.40 -0.31 12.42
N MET A 408 19.53 0.26 13.24
CA MET A 408 19.52 1.68 13.58
C MET A 408 19.98 1.80 15.04
N LYS A 409 21.05 2.59 15.28
CA LYS A 409 21.52 2.89 16.63
C LYS A 409 20.67 3.98 17.26
N PRO A 410 20.60 4.07 18.59
CA PRO A 410 19.99 5.23 19.25
C PRO A 410 20.54 6.54 18.68
N ALA A 411 19.69 7.56 18.53
CA ALA A 411 20.08 8.82 17.91
C ALA A 411 21.18 9.57 18.69
N ASP A 412 21.29 9.32 19.98
CA ASP A 412 22.32 9.83 20.89
C ASP A 412 23.32 8.73 21.37
N TYR A 413 23.47 7.68 20.57
CA TYR A 413 24.30 6.52 20.89
C TYR A 413 25.70 6.87 21.35
N LYS A 414 26.11 6.22 22.44
CA LYS A 414 27.46 6.30 23.04
C LYS A 414 28.02 4.91 23.24
N PRO A 415 29.18 4.59 22.64
CA PRO A 415 29.80 3.27 22.78
C PRO A 415 30.04 2.89 24.25
N GLY A 416 29.84 1.62 24.58
CA GLY A 416 30.09 1.06 25.92
C GLY A 416 28.93 1.21 26.91
N HIS A 417 27.82 1.83 26.54
CA HIS A 417 26.57 1.80 27.30
C HIS A 417 25.69 0.65 26.84
N LYS A 418 24.88 0.10 27.74
CA LYS A 418 23.92 -0.94 27.40
C LYS A 418 22.57 -0.34 27.05
N TYR A 419 22.04 -0.69 25.89
CA TYR A 419 20.78 -0.19 25.35
C TYR A 419 19.73 -1.30 25.19
N PRO A 420 18.45 -0.98 25.34
CA PRO A 420 17.37 -1.85 24.90
C PRO A 420 17.28 -1.86 23.37
N ALA A 421 16.61 -2.89 22.82
CA ALA A 421 16.43 -3.02 21.38
C ALA A 421 15.01 -3.46 21.00
N ILE A 422 14.60 -3.15 19.78
CA ILE A 422 13.29 -3.54 19.21
C ILE A 422 13.50 -4.21 17.87
N LEU A 423 13.04 -5.45 17.72
CA LEU A 423 12.84 -6.10 16.41
C LEU A 423 11.52 -5.60 15.83
N ASN A 424 11.57 -4.97 14.66
CA ASN A 424 10.38 -4.54 13.93
C ASN A 424 10.14 -5.43 12.70
N ILE A 425 8.93 -6.01 12.58
CA ILE A 425 8.56 -6.96 11.53
C ILE A 425 7.53 -6.30 10.62
N HIS A 426 7.83 -6.22 9.30
CA HIS A 426 6.90 -5.63 8.34
C HIS A 426 5.64 -6.47 8.14
N GLY A 427 4.62 -5.87 7.54
CA GLY A 427 3.38 -6.53 7.12
C GLY A 427 3.53 -7.21 5.75
N GLY A 428 2.44 -7.73 5.22
CA GLY A 428 2.39 -8.37 3.91
C GLY A 428 1.94 -9.83 4.02
N PRO A 429 2.84 -10.86 3.87
CA PRO A 429 4.30 -10.86 3.91
C PRO A 429 5.00 -10.19 2.71
N ARG A 430 4.37 -10.14 1.54
CA ARG A 430 4.91 -9.57 0.31
C ARG A 430 4.99 -8.04 0.32
N THR A 431 5.79 -7.52 1.24
CA THR A 431 6.33 -6.16 1.29
C THR A 431 7.79 -6.24 1.67
N VAL A 432 8.49 -5.12 1.69
CA VAL A 432 9.88 -5.05 2.14
C VAL A 432 10.11 -3.83 3.02
N PHE A 433 11.05 -3.91 3.95
CA PHE A 433 11.72 -2.76 4.51
C PHE A 433 12.99 -2.44 3.72
N GLY A 434 13.43 -1.20 3.75
CA GLY A 434 14.66 -0.72 3.13
C GLY A 434 15.30 0.39 3.95
N SER A 435 16.18 1.16 3.31
CA SER A 435 16.93 2.26 3.97
C SER A 435 16.17 3.59 3.96
N ILE A 436 14.89 3.63 3.58
CA ILE A 436 14.11 4.86 3.51
C ILE A 436 13.63 5.31 4.89
N PHE A 437 13.28 6.58 5.01
CA PHE A 437 12.77 7.16 6.26
C PHE A 437 11.49 6.46 6.72
N HIS A 438 11.47 6.05 8.00
CA HIS A 438 10.32 5.46 8.68
C HIS A 438 10.12 6.16 10.02
N HIS A 439 9.05 6.92 10.19
CA HIS A 439 8.85 7.78 11.36
C HIS A 439 8.82 6.99 12.68
N GLU A 440 8.08 5.89 12.74
CA GLU A 440 7.97 5.05 13.93
C GLU A 440 9.34 4.53 14.41
N MET A 441 10.18 4.06 13.48
CA MET A 441 11.54 3.58 13.81
C MET A 441 12.43 4.73 14.28
N GLN A 442 12.29 5.93 13.70
CA GLN A 442 13.01 7.11 14.16
C GLN A 442 12.60 7.54 15.57
N VAL A 443 11.31 7.45 15.91
CA VAL A 443 10.83 7.72 17.28
C VAL A 443 11.49 6.77 18.28
N TRP A 444 11.54 5.49 17.99
CA TRP A 444 12.19 4.52 18.90
C TRP A 444 13.71 4.76 19.00
N ALA A 445 14.39 5.05 17.89
CA ALA A 445 15.81 5.39 17.94
C ALA A 445 16.09 6.66 18.76
N ASN A 446 15.22 7.69 18.66
CA ASN A 446 15.30 8.90 19.49
C ASN A 446 14.88 8.66 20.95
N ALA A 447 14.11 7.62 21.20
CA ALA A 447 13.79 7.17 22.56
C ALA A 447 14.89 6.28 23.17
N GLY A 448 16.04 6.09 22.52
CA GLY A 448 17.18 5.37 23.05
C GLY A 448 17.22 3.88 22.75
N TYR A 449 16.44 3.40 21.78
CA TYR A 449 16.44 2.00 21.36
C TYR A 449 17.37 1.77 20.17
N PHE A 450 18.07 0.63 20.16
CA PHE A 450 18.43 0.01 18.89
C PHE A 450 17.16 -0.48 18.21
N VAL A 451 17.02 -0.21 16.91
CA VAL A 451 15.92 -0.73 16.10
C VAL A 451 16.51 -1.58 14.99
N PHE A 452 16.07 -2.82 14.85
CA PHE A 452 16.57 -3.70 13.82
C PHE A 452 15.44 -4.42 13.10
N TYR A 453 15.65 -4.69 11.80
CA TYR A 453 14.63 -5.27 10.93
C TYR A 453 15.29 -5.94 9.73
N THR A 454 14.60 -6.92 9.17
CA THR A 454 15.02 -7.67 7.98
C THR A 454 13.82 -7.99 7.11
N ASN A 455 14.09 -8.47 5.90
CA ASN A 455 13.12 -9.03 4.97
C ASN A 455 13.27 -10.55 4.98
N PRO A 456 12.49 -11.29 5.79
CA PRO A 456 12.55 -12.75 5.80
C PRO A 456 12.01 -13.33 4.49
N ARG A 457 12.26 -14.63 4.25
CA ARG A 457 11.57 -15.34 3.15
C ARG A 457 10.06 -15.15 3.26
N GLY A 458 9.40 -14.94 2.13
CA GLY A 458 8.02 -14.45 2.04
C GLY A 458 7.91 -12.99 1.64
N SER A 459 9.00 -12.20 1.77
CA SER A 459 9.04 -10.78 1.37
C SER A 459 9.04 -10.60 -0.14
N ASP A 460 8.69 -9.38 -0.59
CA ASP A 460 8.73 -8.96 -1.99
C ASP A 460 10.16 -8.66 -2.46
N GLY A 461 10.35 -8.44 -3.76
CA GLY A 461 11.58 -7.88 -4.33
C GLY A 461 12.74 -8.86 -4.56
N PHE A 462 12.60 -10.13 -4.21
CA PHE A 462 13.66 -11.14 -4.31
C PHE A 462 13.30 -12.33 -5.20
N GLY A 463 12.31 -12.18 -6.06
CA GLY A 463 11.81 -13.24 -6.94
C GLY A 463 10.68 -14.06 -6.33
N SER A 464 10.01 -14.85 -7.20
CA SER A 464 8.83 -15.64 -6.82
C SER A 464 9.16 -16.74 -5.82
N GLU A 465 10.31 -17.40 -5.95
CA GLU A 465 10.75 -18.46 -5.05
C GLU A 465 10.98 -17.94 -3.63
N TYR A 466 11.64 -16.79 -3.48
CA TYR A 466 11.85 -16.16 -2.18
C TYR A 466 10.54 -15.71 -1.53
N GLY A 467 9.62 -15.18 -2.34
CA GLY A 467 8.31 -14.70 -1.89
C GLY A 467 7.32 -15.83 -1.56
N ASP A 468 7.62 -17.10 -1.90
CA ASP A 468 6.68 -18.21 -1.68
C ASP A 468 6.87 -18.89 -0.32
N ILE A 469 6.03 -18.51 0.62
CA ILE A 469 5.86 -19.20 1.91
C ILE A 469 4.46 -19.82 2.05
N CYS A 470 3.81 -20.15 0.91
CA CYS A 470 2.48 -20.75 0.91
C CYS A 470 2.46 -22.02 1.76
N GLY A 471 1.62 -22.04 2.80
CA GLY A 471 1.53 -23.16 3.76
C GLY A 471 2.77 -23.38 4.63
N LYS A 472 3.67 -22.37 4.73
CA LYS A 472 4.92 -22.40 5.52
C LYS A 472 5.01 -21.25 6.53
N TYR A 473 3.94 -20.51 6.75
CA TYR A 473 3.91 -19.40 7.72
C TYR A 473 4.34 -19.87 9.12
N GLY A 474 5.20 -19.10 9.76
CA GLY A 474 5.76 -19.43 11.08
C GLY A 474 6.82 -20.54 11.05
N THR A 475 7.39 -20.83 9.89
CA THR A 475 8.50 -21.81 9.75
C THR A 475 9.78 -21.10 9.30
N VAL A 476 10.08 -21.09 8.00
CA VAL A 476 11.31 -20.49 7.45
C VAL A 476 11.40 -18.99 7.71
N ASP A 477 10.28 -18.29 7.65
CA ASP A 477 10.17 -16.87 7.95
C ASP A 477 10.47 -16.54 9.44
N TYR A 478 10.01 -17.39 10.36
CA TYR A 478 10.34 -17.32 11.77
C TYR A 478 11.84 -17.63 12.03
N GLU A 479 12.38 -18.68 11.40
CA GLU A 479 13.79 -19.06 11.50
C GLU A 479 14.71 -17.93 11.03
N ASP A 480 14.37 -17.26 9.91
CA ASP A 480 15.11 -16.12 9.38
C ASP A 480 15.15 -14.94 10.36
N LEU A 481 14.02 -14.62 11.00
CA LEU A 481 13.93 -13.56 12.02
C LEU A 481 14.74 -13.90 13.28
N MET A 482 14.75 -15.16 13.71
CA MET A 482 15.55 -15.59 14.86
C MET A 482 17.03 -15.56 14.54
N ALA A 483 17.45 -16.01 13.35
CA ALA A 483 18.83 -15.95 12.89
C ALA A 483 19.32 -14.49 12.79
N PHE A 484 18.48 -13.58 12.28
CA PHE A 484 18.80 -12.16 12.24
C PHE A 484 18.95 -11.56 13.64
N THR A 485 18.06 -11.92 14.57
CA THR A 485 18.16 -11.48 15.96
C THR A 485 19.48 -11.94 16.60
N ASP A 486 19.89 -13.19 16.37
CA ASP A 486 21.17 -13.72 16.86
C ASP A 486 22.35 -12.97 16.27
N HIS A 487 22.32 -12.70 14.95
CA HIS A 487 23.33 -11.91 14.27
C HIS A 487 23.49 -10.50 14.85
N VAL A 488 22.37 -9.79 15.08
CA VAL A 488 22.36 -8.43 15.64
C VAL A 488 22.94 -8.43 17.07
N LEU A 489 22.52 -9.34 17.94
CA LEU A 489 23.03 -9.43 19.31
C LEU A 489 24.51 -9.80 19.38
N ALA A 490 24.99 -10.57 18.43
CA ALA A 490 26.43 -10.89 18.33
C ALA A 490 27.25 -9.72 17.81
N LYS A 491 26.72 -8.93 16.85
CA LYS A 491 27.38 -7.80 16.22
C LYS A 491 27.38 -6.54 17.10
N GLU A 492 26.25 -6.19 17.67
CA GLU A 492 26.05 -4.97 18.46
C GLU A 492 26.11 -5.31 19.96
N THR A 493 27.34 -5.44 20.49
CA THR A 493 27.57 -5.84 21.90
C THR A 493 27.07 -4.84 22.93
N ASP A 494 26.69 -3.63 22.51
CA ASP A 494 26.08 -2.61 23.37
C ASP A 494 24.55 -2.81 23.55
N ILE A 495 23.93 -3.73 22.81
CA ILE A 495 22.57 -4.17 23.12
C ILE A 495 22.59 -5.05 24.38
N ASP A 496 21.63 -4.83 25.27
CA ASP A 496 21.34 -5.74 26.37
C ASP A 496 20.40 -6.85 25.91
N PRO A 497 20.84 -8.10 25.79
CA PRO A 497 20.02 -9.19 25.27
C PRO A 497 18.81 -9.54 26.15
N SER A 498 18.79 -9.08 27.41
CA SER A 498 17.64 -9.23 28.30
C SER A 498 16.58 -8.15 28.13
N ARG A 499 16.88 -7.09 27.35
CA ARG A 499 16.01 -5.93 27.11
C ARG A 499 15.65 -5.79 25.62
N VAL A 500 15.25 -6.89 24.99
CA VAL A 500 14.86 -6.91 23.57
C VAL A 500 13.35 -7.09 23.48
N GLY A 501 12.69 -6.16 22.77
CA GLY A 501 11.27 -6.22 22.43
C GLY A 501 11.04 -6.66 21.00
N VAL A 502 9.81 -7.08 20.69
CA VAL A 502 9.37 -7.43 19.33
C VAL A 502 8.04 -6.75 19.00
N THR A 503 7.92 -6.24 17.78
CA THR A 503 6.68 -5.63 17.29
C THR A 503 6.52 -5.84 15.81
N GLY A 504 5.29 -5.76 15.34
CA GLY A 504 4.93 -5.75 13.93
C GLY A 504 3.43 -5.62 13.73
N GLY A 505 3.02 -5.27 12.51
CA GLY A 505 1.61 -5.11 12.16
C GLY A 505 1.18 -6.03 11.02
N SER A 506 -0.11 -6.46 11.02
CA SER A 506 -0.63 -7.36 9.99
C SER A 506 0.10 -8.71 10.01
N TYR A 507 0.74 -9.13 8.91
CA TYR A 507 1.64 -10.28 8.94
C TYR A 507 2.72 -10.14 10.05
N GLY A 508 3.31 -8.96 10.24
CA GLY A 508 4.24 -8.72 11.35
C GLY A 508 3.60 -8.90 12.73
N GLY A 509 2.30 -8.59 12.87
CA GLY A 509 1.51 -8.89 14.06
C GLY A 509 1.23 -10.38 14.24
N PHE A 510 0.90 -11.10 13.15
CA PHE A 510 0.86 -12.56 13.12
C PHE A 510 2.18 -13.14 13.63
N MET A 511 3.30 -12.70 13.07
CA MET A 511 4.63 -13.18 13.44
C MET A 511 5.01 -12.81 14.88
N THR A 512 4.61 -11.63 15.37
CA THR A 512 4.76 -11.25 16.78
C THR A 512 4.02 -12.24 17.69
N ASN A 513 2.75 -12.56 17.37
CA ASN A 513 1.96 -13.56 18.09
C ASN A 513 2.58 -14.95 18.01
N TRP A 514 3.14 -15.32 16.85
CA TRP A 514 3.83 -16.59 16.65
C TRP A 514 5.09 -16.70 17.52
N ILE A 515 5.92 -15.67 17.49
CA ILE A 515 7.19 -15.62 18.25
C ILE A 515 6.94 -15.82 19.73
N ILE A 516 6.00 -15.12 20.37
CA ILE A 516 5.75 -15.24 21.81
C ILE A 516 5.21 -16.62 22.22
N GLY A 517 4.64 -17.38 21.27
CA GLY A 517 4.21 -18.77 21.48
C GLY A 517 5.32 -19.82 21.31
N HIS A 518 6.50 -19.41 20.77
CA HIS A 518 7.58 -20.33 20.40
C HIS A 518 8.93 -20.03 21.09
N THR A 519 9.11 -18.85 21.71
CA THR A 519 10.33 -18.48 22.42
C THR A 519 10.06 -17.44 23.51
N ASP A 520 10.83 -17.51 24.60
CA ASP A 520 10.79 -16.58 25.73
C ASP A 520 11.89 -15.49 25.65
N ARG A 521 12.57 -15.35 24.50
CA ARG A 521 13.76 -14.47 24.38
C ARG A 521 13.44 -12.99 24.39
N PHE A 522 12.19 -12.59 24.10
CA PHE A 522 11.77 -11.20 24.07
C PHE A 522 11.13 -10.80 25.40
N ALA A 523 11.61 -9.69 25.97
CA ALA A 523 11.12 -9.19 27.27
C ALA A 523 9.77 -8.47 27.16
N ALA A 524 9.40 -7.98 25.98
CA ALA A 524 8.11 -7.36 25.71
C ALA A 524 7.68 -7.59 24.24
N ALA A 525 6.38 -7.59 23.99
CA ALA A 525 5.82 -7.65 22.65
C ALA A 525 4.73 -6.60 22.45
N ALA A 526 4.63 -6.05 21.24
CA ALA A 526 3.51 -5.20 20.83
C ALA A 526 2.96 -5.70 19.47
N SER A 527 1.86 -6.42 19.53
CA SER A 527 1.18 -7.01 18.38
C SER A 527 0.13 -6.05 17.83
N GLN A 528 0.23 -5.71 16.55
CA GLN A 528 -0.60 -4.67 15.95
C GLN A 528 -1.44 -5.24 14.82
N ARG A 529 -2.77 -4.94 14.78
CA ARG A 529 -3.67 -5.37 13.69
C ARG A 529 -3.32 -6.78 13.18
N SER A 530 -3.23 -7.71 14.11
CA SER A 530 -2.61 -9.03 13.92
C SER A 530 -3.61 -10.09 13.49
N ILE A 531 -3.07 -11.25 13.10
CA ILE A 531 -3.81 -12.49 12.90
C ILE A 531 -3.47 -13.43 14.08
N ALA A 532 -4.50 -14.02 14.69
CA ALA A 532 -4.37 -15.03 15.75
C ALA A 532 -4.76 -16.43 15.27
N ASN A 533 -5.74 -16.50 14.35
CA ASN A 533 -6.41 -17.73 13.97
C ASN A 533 -6.81 -17.72 12.49
N TRP A 534 -6.17 -18.54 11.67
CA TRP A 534 -6.45 -18.62 10.24
C TRP A 534 -7.88 -19.07 9.91
N ILE A 535 -8.55 -19.77 10.85
CA ILE A 535 -9.94 -20.23 10.67
C ILE A 535 -10.90 -19.05 10.75
N SER A 536 -10.78 -18.18 11.77
CA SER A 536 -11.60 -16.95 11.86
C SER A 536 -11.23 -15.95 10.78
N PHE A 537 -9.94 -15.80 10.47
CA PHE A 537 -9.46 -14.93 9.41
C PHE A 537 -10.08 -15.25 8.04
N GLU A 538 -10.18 -16.55 7.66
CA GLU A 538 -10.81 -16.97 6.40
C GLU A 538 -12.22 -16.41 6.23
N HIS A 539 -12.99 -16.36 7.32
CA HIS A 539 -14.42 -16.04 7.25
C HIS A 539 -14.74 -14.58 7.60
N MET A 540 -13.84 -13.89 8.31
CA MET A 540 -14.09 -12.53 8.80
C MET A 540 -13.27 -11.46 8.06
N SER A 541 -12.18 -11.81 7.38
CA SER A 541 -11.41 -10.86 6.58
C SER A 541 -12.11 -10.53 5.27
N ASP A 542 -12.01 -9.28 4.84
CA ASP A 542 -12.51 -8.83 3.52
C ASP A 542 -11.86 -9.56 2.33
N ILE A 543 -10.69 -10.20 2.56
CA ILE A 543 -9.98 -11.00 1.58
C ILE A 543 -9.88 -12.50 1.98
N GLY A 544 -10.35 -12.87 3.15
CA GLY A 544 -10.07 -14.18 3.78
C GLY A 544 -10.47 -15.36 2.91
N HIS A 545 -11.63 -15.31 2.27
CA HIS A 545 -12.17 -16.38 1.43
C HIS A 545 -11.29 -16.75 0.22
N THR A 546 -10.42 -15.83 -0.25
CA THR A 546 -9.45 -16.08 -1.32
C THR A 546 -8.01 -16.13 -0.82
N PHE A 547 -7.66 -15.25 0.14
CA PHE A 547 -6.30 -15.11 0.67
C PHE A 547 -5.86 -16.37 1.43
N THR A 548 -6.74 -16.97 2.25
CA THR A 548 -6.39 -18.16 3.02
C THR A 548 -6.00 -19.34 2.12
N ARG A 549 -6.76 -19.61 1.04
CA ARG A 549 -6.37 -20.64 0.07
C ARG A 549 -5.00 -20.33 -0.56
N ARG A 550 -4.78 -19.07 -0.94
CA ARG A 550 -3.54 -18.64 -1.59
C ARG A 550 -2.33 -18.76 -0.69
N GLU A 551 -2.46 -18.41 0.58
CA GLU A 551 -1.34 -18.36 1.53
C GLU A 551 -1.16 -19.63 2.37
N GLN A 552 -2.22 -20.43 2.55
CA GLN A 552 -2.19 -21.65 3.35
C GLN A 552 -2.40 -22.93 2.53
N SER A 553 -2.71 -22.81 1.23
CA SER A 553 -3.00 -23.90 0.28
C SER A 553 -4.27 -24.71 0.60
N VAL A 554 -5.03 -24.36 1.61
CA VAL A 554 -6.25 -25.04 2.02
C VAL A 554 -7.28 -24.05 2.55
N LEU A 555 -8.55 -24.47 2.55
CA LEU A 555 -9.64 -23.81 3.25
C LEU A 555 -10.03 -24.61 4.51
N THR A 556 -10.75 -23.98 5.43
CA THR A 556 -11.21 -24.60 6.69
C THR A 556 -11.98 -25.91 6.45
N VAL A 557 -12.85 -25.94 5.44
CA VAL A 557 -13.65 -27.12 5.07
C VAL A 557 -12.79 -28.29 4.54
N GLU A 558 -11.58 -28.00 4.07
CA GLU A 558 -10.64 -29.01 3.55
C GLU A 558 -9.73 -29.53 4.66
N SER A 559 -9.19 -28.64 5.50
CA SER A 559 -8.32 -28.99 6.62
C SER A 559 -8.22 -27.89 7.67
N ALA A 560 -9.18 -27.85 8.59
CA ALA A 560 -9.12 -26.97 9.77
C ALA A 560 -7.87 -27.25 10.64
N GLU A 561 -7.41 -28.51 10.71
CA GLU A 561 -6.22 -28.88 11.49
C GLU A 561 -4.95 -28.20 10.95
N ARG A 562 -4.78 -28.13 9.62
CA ARG A 562 -3.64 -27.46 9.00
C ARG A 562 -3.66 -25.95 9.28
N LEU A 563 -4.80 -25.29 9.15
CA LEU A 563 -4.96 -23.87 9.49
C LEU A 563 -4.69 -23.62 10.97
N TRP A 564 -5.22 -24.47 11.85
CA TRP A 564 -4.96 -24.41 13.28
C TRP A 564 -3.49 -24.58 13.64
N LYS A 565 -2.77 -25.46 12.92
CA LYS A 565 -1.33 -25.66 13.12
C LYS A 565 -0.52 -24.37 12.87
N HIS A 566 -0.94 -23.55 11.90
CA HIS A 566 -0.30 -22.27 11.56
C HIS A 566 -0.91 -21.08 12.31
N SER A 567 -1.87 -21.30 13.21
CA SER A 567 -2.52 -20.25 14.00
C SER A 567 -1.76 -20.00 15.30
N PRO A 568 -1.30 -18.76 15.58
CA PRO A 568 -0.62 -18.42 16.83
C PRO A 568 -1.42 -18.76 18.08
N LEU A 569 -2.74 -18.61 18.03
CA LEU A 569 -3.65 -18.92 19.15
C LEU A 569 -3.51 -20.36 19.68
N LYS A 570 -3.13 -21.31 18.85
CA LYS A 570 -2.84 -22.70 19.24
C LYS A 570 -1.75 -22.80 20.31
N TYR A 571 -0.78 -21.90 20.27
CA TYR A 571 0.43 -21.96 21.07
C TYR A 571 0.41 -20.99 22.28
N VAL A 572 -0.73 -20.35 22.53
CA VAL A 572 -0.88 -19.34 23.59
C VAL A 572 -0.51 -19.85 24.97
N GLY A 573 -0.69 -21.16 25.26
CA GLY A 573 -0.32 -21.78 26.52
C GLY A 573 1.19 -21.79 26.82
N ASN A 574 2.04 -21.54 25.82
CA ASN A 574 3.48 -21.43 25.98
C ASN A 574 3.95 -20.01 26.25
N CYS A 575 3.10 -18.99 26.01
CA CYS A 575 3.48 -17.59 26.09
C CYS A 575 3.78 -17.15 27.53
N LYS A 576 4.86 -16.39 27.68
CA LYS A 576 5.25 -15.73 28.93
C LYS A 576 5.51 -14.24 28.76
N THR A 577 5.81 -13.82 27.55
CA THR A 577 6.17 -12.44 27.20
C THR A 577 5.00 -11.50 27.43
N PRO A 578 5.16 -10.44 28.26
CA PRO A 578 4.15 -9.37 28.38
C PRO A 578 3.81 -8.78 27.01
N THR A 579 2.52 -8.71 26.68
CA THR A 579 2.09 -8.39 25.31
C THR A 579 1.03 -7.30 25.27
N LEU A 580 1.31 -6.23 24.51
CA LEU A 580 0.35 -5.20 24.13
C LEU A 580 -0.30 -5.58 22.80
N PHE A 581 -1.62 -5.45 22.70
CA PHE A 581 -2.35 -5.46 21.44
C PHE A 581 -2.81 -4.05 21.09
N VAL A 582 -2.57 -3.61 19.85
CA VAL A 582 -3.12 -2.37 19.30
C VAL A 582 -3.89 -2.70 18.05
N HIS A 583 -5.20 -2.41 18.04
CA HIS A 583 -6.10 -2.78 16.95
C HIS A 583 -7.12 -1.68 16.68
N SER A 584 -7.58 -1.58 15.44
CA SER A 584 -8.63 -0.65 15.03
C SER A 584 -9.98 -1.36 14.96
N ASP A 585 -11.06 -0.69 15.39
CA ASP A 585 -12.40 -1.31 15.43
C ASP A 585 -13.05 -1.50 14.04
N GLN A 586 -12.57 -0.76 13.03
CA GLN A 586 -13.02 -0.88 11.63
C GLN A 586 -11.95 -1.54 10.74
N ASP A 587 -11.08 -2.34 11.34
CA ASP A 587 -10.15 -3.18 10.59
C ASP A 587 -10.89 -4.40 10.06
N TYR A 588 -11.24 -4.35 8.78
CA TYR A 588 -11.90 -5.46 8.08
C TYR A 588 -10.89 -6.35 7.34
N ARG A 589 -9.60 -6.01 7.34
CA ARG A 589 -8.52 -6.82 6.78
C ARG A 589 -8.05 -7.89 7.77
N CYS A 590 -7.57 -7.48 8.92
CA CYS A 590 -7.35 -8.34 10.09
C CYS A 590 -8.38 -7.94 11.14
N HIS A 591 -9.51 -8.61 11.16
CA HIS A 591 -10.64 -8.20 11.98
C HIS A 591 -10.22 -8.06 13.46
N VAL A 592 -10.78 -7.06 14.16
CA VAL A 592 -10.43 -6.76 15.57
C VAL A 592 -10.57 -7.98 16.49
N ALA A 593 -11.45 -8.93 16.16
CA ALA A 593 -11.60 -10.20 16.89
C ALA A 593 -10.30 -11.02 16.94
N GLU A 594 -9.45 -10.96 15.91
CA GLU A 594 -8.16 -11.64 15.90
C GLU A 594 -7.27 -11.19 17.07
N GLY A 595 -7.19 -9.87 17.29
CA GLY A 595 -6.48 -9.33 18.46
C GLY A 595 -7.16 -9.67 19.77
N MET A 596 -8.52 -9.67 19.80
CA MET A 596 -9.30 -10.00 21.01
C MET A 596 -9.18 -11.47 21.41
N GLU A 597 -9.15 -12.41 20.45
CA GLU A 597 -8.94 -13.84 20.70
C GLU A 597 -7.59 -14.06 21.41
N MET A 598 -6.53 -13.49 20.88
CA MET A 598 -5.19 -13.65 21.46
C MET A 598 -5.08 -12.96 22.82
N PHE A 599 -5.60 -11.73 22.96
CA PHE A 599 -5.66 -11.01 24.22
C PHE A 599 -6.40 -11.80 25.31
N ALA A 600 -7.60 -12.29 25.02
CA ALA A 600 -8.42 -13.03 25.96
C ALA A 600 -7.73 -14.33 26.39
N ALA A 601 -7.15 -15.05 25.45
CA ALA A 601 -6.43 -16.29 25.73
C ALA A 601 -5.21 -16.06 26.63
N LEU A 602 -4.37 -15.05 26.34
CA LEU A 602 -3.23 -14.69 27.19
C LEU A 602 -3.66 -14.33 28.62
N LYS A 603 -4.77 -13.57 28.79
CA LYS A 603 -5.34 -13.28 30.10
C LYS A 603 -5.74 -14.53 30.87
N VAL A 604 -6.39 -15.49 30.20
CA VAL A 604 -6.80 -16.77 30.79
C VAL A 604 -5.59 -17.59 31.24
N PHE A 605 -4.49 -17.55 30.51
CA PHE A 605 -3.24 -18.21 30.88
C PHE A 605 -2.38 -17.40 31.86
N GLY A 606 -2.86 -16.25 32.35
CA GLY A 606 -2.17 -15.44 33.36
C GLY A 606 -0.99 -14.63 32.86
N VAL A 607 -0.85 -14.48 31.53
CA VAL A 607 0.17 -13.63 30.91
C VAL A 607 -0.25 -12.17 31.05
N GLU A 608 0.70 -11.32 31.44
CA GLU A 608 0.45 -9.89 31.51
C GLU A 608 0.20 -9.34 30.10
N THR A 609 -0.97 -8.77 29.91
CA THR A 609 -1.38 -8.29 28.58
C THR A 609 -2.36 -7.13 28.69
N ARG A 610 -2.26 -6.21 27.74
CA ARG A 610 -3.10 -5.02 27.58
C ARG A 610 -3.60 -4.95 26.14
N MET A 611 -4.79 -4.42 25.92
CA MET A 611 -5.31 -4.14 24.58
C MET A 611 -5.79 -2.71 24.47
N CYS A 612 -5.33 -2.00 23.44
CA CYS A 612 -5.78 -0.68 23.03
C CYS A 612 -6.58 -0.82 21.75
N VAL A 613 -7.91 -0.58 21.79
CA VAL A 613 -8.79 -0.53 20.62
C VAL A 613 -8.98 0.91 20.21
N ILE A 614 -8.58 1.25 18.98
CA ILE A 614 -8.65 2.61 18.43
C ILE A 614 -9.88 2.72 17.54
N HIS A 615 -10.78 3.64 17.90
CA HIS A 615 -12.07 3.78 17.24
C HIS A 615 -12.02 4.60 15.95
N GLY A 616 -12.82 4.17 14.96
CA GLY A 616 -13.02 4.86 13.69
C GLY A 616 -11.81 4.80 12.76
N GLU A 617 -10.97 3.79 12.92
CA GLU A 617 -9.81 3.52 12.09
C GLU A 617 -9.90 2.13 11.46
N ASN A 618 -9.22 1.98 10.32
CA ASN A 618 -9.11 0.73 9.60
C ASN A 618 -7.70 0.14 9.69
N HIS A 619 -7.39 -0.84 8.86
CA HIS A 619 -6.08 -1.52 8.82
C HIS A 619 -4.89 -0.58 8.54
N GLU A 620 -5.13 0.58 7.92
CA GLU A 620 -4.10 1.54 7.53
C GLU A 620 -3.72 2.54 8.65
N LEU A 621 -4.23 2.39 9.87
CA LEU A 621 -4.00 3.30 10.98
C LEU A 621 -2.55 3.80 11.11
N SER A 622 -1.56 2.89 11.05
CA SER A 622 -0.15 3.24 11.23
C SER A 622 0.42 4.12 10.10
N ARG A 623 -0.16 4.05 8.90
CA ARG A 623 0.33 4.71 7.68
C ARG A 623 -0.44 5.99 7.35
N SER A 624 -1.78 5.89 7.33
CA SER A 624 -2.67 6.97 6.88
C SER A 624 -3.84 7.25 7.82
N GLY A 625 -3.84 6.64 9.01
CA GLY A 625 -4.84 6.91 10.03
C GLY A 625 -4.87 8.36 10.48
N LYS A 626 -5.98 8.78 11.06
CA LYS A 626 -6.17 10.15 11.57
C LYS A 626 -5.03 10.55 12.51
N PRO A 627 -4.51 11.78 12.42
CA PRO A 627 -3.30 12.19 13.15
C PRO A 627 -3.31 11.92 14.65
N ARG A 628 -4.40 12.23 15.35
CA ARG A 628 -4.51 11.94 16.80
C ARG A 628 -4.45 10.44 17.12
N ASN A 629 -5.04 9.61 16.25
CA ASN A 629 -5.10 8.17 16.44
C ASN A 629 -3.73 7.52 16.18
N ARG A 630 -2.96 8.03 15.22
CA ARG A 630 -1.56 7.63 15.04
C ARG A 630 -0.70 7.95 16.27
N ILE A 631 -0.88 9.14 16.87
CA ILE A 631 -0.20 9.54 18.10
C ILE A 631 -0.55 8.59 19.24
N ILE A 632 -1.84 8.29 19.47
CA ILE A 632 -2.29 7.37 20.52
C ILE A 632 -1.64 5.99 20.34
N ARG A 633 -1.69 5.45 19.11
CA ARG A 633 -1.07 4.15 18.79
C ARG A 633 0.41 4.12 19.17
N MET A 634 1.18 5.11 18.73
CA MET A 634 2.62 5.15 18.98
C MET A 634 2.94 5.35 20.45
N GLN A 635 2.16 6.17 21.16
CA GLN A 635 2.32 6.39 22.59
C GLN A 635 2.07 5.12 23.40
N GLU A 636 1.03 4.34 23.08
CA GLU A 636 0.75 3.06 23.76
C GLU A 636 1.90 2.07 23.55
N ILE A 637 2.44 1.98 22.32
CA ILE A 637 3.57 1.07 22.04
C ILE A 637 4.83 1.54 22.77
N LEU A 638 5.16 2.83 22.70
CA LEU A 638 6.36 3.37 23.36
C LEU A 638 6.29 3.19 24.88
N ASN A 639 5.16 3.55 25.51
CA ASN A 639 4.95 3.37 26.94
C ASN A 639 5.10 1.90 27.38
N TRP A 640 4.58 0.97 26.57
CA TRP A 640 4.69 -0.46 26.83
C TRP A 640 6.14 -0.94 26.76
N MET A 641 6.86 -0.55 25.71
CA MET A 641 8.27 -0.90 25.55
C MET A 641 9.15 -0.26 26.64
N ASP A 642 8.91 1.01 26.97
CA ASP A 642 9.65 1.71 28.04
C ASP A 642 9.48 1.01 29.38
N HIS A 643 8.25 0.63 29.73
CA HIS A 643 7.95 -0.05 31.00
C HIS A 643 8.72 -1.37 31.19
N TYR A 644 8.82 -2.19 30.12
CA TYR A 644 9.44 -3.51 30.24
C TYR A 644 10.93 -3.54 29.87
N LEU A 645 11.40 -2.60 29.06
CA LEU A 645 12.76 -2.65 28.50
C LEU A 645 13.71 -1.63 29.13
N LYS A 646 13.21 -0.55 29.79
CA LYS A 646 14.07 0.47 30.40
C LYS A 646 14.09 0.41 31.91
N GLY A 647 13.04 -0.01 32.59
CA GLY A 647 12.88 0.07 34.03
C GLY A 647 12.46 1.48 34.51
N GLU A 648 12.21 1.60 35.84
CA GLU A 648 11.66 2.84 36.45
C GLU A 648 12.62 4.04 36.44
N GLU A 649 13.92 3.82 36.32
CA GLU A 649 14.93 4.90 36.35
C GLU A 649 15.25 5.50 34.97
N GLU A 650 14.90 4.80 33.88
CA GLU A 650 15.23 5.21 32.48
C GLU A 650 13.96 5.59 31.66
N ALA A 651 12.75 5.39 32.20
CA ALA A 651 11.47 5.57 31.51
C ALA A 651 10.98 7.04 31.47
#